data_26b8897061ea03f8eaf5b47bd9d4b9f6
#
_entry.id   26b8897061ea03f8eaf5b47bd9d4b9f6
#
_cell.length_a   1.000
_cell.length_b   1.000
_cell.length_c   1.000
_cell.angle_alpha   90.00
_cell.angle_beta   90.00
_cell.angle_gamma   90.00
#
_symmetry.space_group_name_H-M   'P 1'
#
loop_
_entity.id
_entity.type
_entity.pdbx_description
1 polymer ?
#
loop_
_entity_poly.entity_id
_entity_poly.type
_entity_poly.pdbx_seq_one_letter_code
_entity_poly.pdbx_strand_id
1 'polypeptide(L)'
;VPQKTQSGSILKWFAIFFVIVVIGVAALSYVTYTRLSSDLPDVKTLHNFRYEVPLSVFSKDNRLIAQFGGNKRMPVKIEEVPKQLINAFLAAEDDNFFKHPGVDYKGLIRAGLQLALTGKKRQGGSTITMQVTRNFLLSNEKTFTRKLKEILLALKIEREYTKDKILELYLNQIYMGHSAYGVVAAAQTYYGKDLNNLTLAEQAMIAGLPKAPSAYNPIADEARALERRNYVLQRMLELNYITQEDYGSALAQDSTAKLQYHSSEVSAPFIAEMVRQYVHEKYGDEAYTLGLKVFTTIEPDLQNAAEQALRNALHTYDERHGFRLLAQGMTDPNKPSEIINPLIGDTVAATVSSVDNDGVNARLYSGTPIKISWKKITWGGNKLKNYLRAGAAIRVRQIKNGPWTLTQIPDVEGAFVSLNPSNGAILALVGGFEFDQNKFNRAIQAKRQPGSGFKPIIYTTALEEGYTAASMVNDAPLAIFDPGLGRIWKPENFTRKFYGPTSLRKGLTYSRNMVAIQLLKEMGIAKGIATGLRFGFAKEQLPYGLSLALGSGYASPLQMARMYSVFANGGFLVDPYFIERVESHEGTVIFQTNPKTACDACQNQAPRIISPGINYVMNSMMQDVVKMGTATDANILGRNDLAGKTGTTNDQRDAWFNGFVPTHVASTWVGFDNFKPLGHYETGGAAALPMWIEYMRTALKDTPIATFNPPDDVYMKGTEYVQKGVALKNLSPISSAKKSAAEATKKLIKEKPMEALF
;
A
#
# COMPACT_ATOMS: atom_id res chain seq x y z
N VAL A 1 -19.58 38.36 99.43
CA VAL A 1 -18.46 38.40 98.51
C VAL A 1 -18.90 37.71 97.25
N PRO A 2 -18.99 38.37 96.06
CA PRO A 2 -19.35 37.71 94.83
C PRO A 2 -18.15 37.04 94.17
N GLN A 3 -18.28 35.77 93.82
CA GLN A 3 -17.34 35.03 93.01
C GLN A 3 -17.36 35.57 91.57
N LYS A 4 -16.25 36.17 91.14
CA LYS A 4 -16.01 36.52 89.75
C LYS A 4 -15.81 35.23 88.94
N THR A 5 -16.69 34.91 88.05
CA THR A 5 -16.59 33.83 87.10
C THR A 5 -15.44 34.06 86.09
N GLN A 6 -14.44 33.22 86.06
CA GLN A 6 -13.26 33.23 85.14
C GLN A 6 -13.58 32.72 83.75
N SER A 7 -14.77 32.93 83.19
CA SER A 7 -15.10 32.38 81.83
C SER A 7 -14.56 33.20 80.65
N GLY A 8 -14.08 34.42 80.84
CA GLY A 8 -13.52 35.26 79.77
C GLY A 8 -12.09 34.98 79.35
N SER A 9 -11.32 34.23 80.15
CA SER A 9 -9.91 33.92 79.86
C SER A 9 -9.74 32.76 78.87
N ILE A 10 -10.56 31.75 79.02
CA ILE A 10 -10.47 30.54 78.11
C ILE A 10 -10.84 30.88 76.67
N LEU A 11 -11.85 31.72 76.47
CA LEU A 11 -12.28 32.16 75.12
C LEU A 11 -11.16 32.98 74.42
N LYS A 12 -10.45 33.84 75.16
CA LYS A 12 -9.28 34.57 74.64
C LYS A 12 -8.12 33.67 74.24
N TRP A 13 -7.84 32.64 75.00
CA TRP A 13 -6.80 31.68 74.66
C TRP A 13 -7.17 30.81 73.45
N PHE A 14 -8.44 30.41 73.31
CA PHE A 14 -8.97 29.74 72.15
C PHE A 14 -8.89 30.66 70.91
N ALA A 15 -9.24 31.94 71.01
CA ALA A 15 -9.14 32.90 69.91
C ALA A 15 -7.65 33.10 69.48
N ILE A 16 -6.72 33.26 70.46
CA ILE A 16 -5.28 33.37 70.15
C ILE A 16 -4.73 32.10 69.50
N PHE A 17 -5.08 30.92 70.02
CA PHE A 17 -4.69 29.64 69.47
C PHE A 17 -5.23 29.51 68.04
N PHE A 18 -6.51 29.86 67.80
CA PHE A 18 -7.13 29.84 66.44
C PHE A 18 -6.39 30.79 65.49
N VAL A 19 -6.04 32.00 65.90
CA VAL A 19 -5.27 32.96 65.09
C VAL A 19 -3.85 32.40 64.76
N ILE A 20 -3.15 31.79 65.73
CA ILE A 20 -1.85 31.19 65.52
C ILE A 20 -1.95 30.04 64.53
N VAL A 21 -2.96 29.18 64.65
CA VAL A 21 -3.22 28.09 63.70
C VAL A 21 -3.51 28.63 62.30
N VAL A 22 -4.30 29.68 62.18
CA VAL A 22 -4.61 30.31 60.86
C VAL A 22 -3.35 30.94 60.27
N ILE A 23 -2.53 31.63 61.05
CA ILE A 23 -1.25 32.19 60.55
C ILE A 23 -0.29 31.07 60.16
N GLY A 24 -0.18 29.99 60.97
CA GLY A 24 0.63 28.83 60.65
C GLY A 24 0.23 28.13 59.36
N VAL A 25 -1.08 27.95 59.17
CA VAL A 25 -1.63 27.37 57.92
C VAL A 25 -1.40 28.31 56.74
N ALA A 26 -1.53 29.63 56.93
CA ALA A 26 -1.29 30.63 55.86
C ALA A 26 0.22 30.63 55.48
N ALA A 27 1.12 30.61 56.45
CA ALA A 27 2.56 30.57 56.22
C ALA A 27 3.00 29.25 55.52
N LEU A 28 2.46 28.12 55.95
CA LEU A 28 2.72 26.82 55.33
C LEU A 28 2.17 26.79 53.89
N SER A 29 0.98 27.36 53.67
CA SER A 29 0.38 27.46 52.34
C SER A 29 1.21 28.36 51.43
N TYR A 30 1.72 29.48 51.94
CA TYR A 30 2.58 30.40 51.21
C TYR A 30 3.93 29.75 50.80
N VAL A 31 4.60 29.06 51.73
CA VAL A 31 5.83 28.35 51.46
C VAL A 31 5.59 27.22 50.45
N THR A 32 4.52 26.49 50.61
CA THR A 32 4.13 25.44 49.65
C THR A 32 3.84 26.01 48.27
N TYR A 33 3.12 27.13 48.21
CA TYR A 33 2.83 27.86 46.98
C TYR A 33 4.11 28.32 46.29
N THR A 34 5.03 28.97 47.00
CA THR A 34 6.28 29.48 46.40
C THR A 34 7.17 28.35 45.89
N ARG A 35 7.30 27.25 46.65
CA ARG A 35 8.07 26.05 46.20
C ARG A 35 7.42 25.36 44.99
N LEU A 36 6.09 25.24 44.95
CA LEU A 36 5.43 24.56 43.83
C LEU A 36 5.34 25.46 42.60
N SER A 37 5.24 26.78 42.76
CA SER A 37 5.09 27.72 41.64
C SER A 37 6.38 27.92 40.83
N SER A 38 7.56 27.71 41.45
CA SER A 38 8.84 27.76 40.75
C SER A 38 9.06 26.58 39.77
N ASP A 39 8.42 25.43 40.06
CA ASP A 39 8.57 24.19 39.28
C ASP A 39 7.39 23.97 38.29
N LEU A 40 6.53 24.97 38.10
CA LEU A 40 5.39 24.83 37.18
C LEU A 40 5.83 25.06 35.73
N PRO A 41 5.43 24.18 34.79
CA PRO A 41 5.62 24.42 33.37
C PRO A 41 5.01 25.74 32.91
N ASP A 42 5.58 26.34 31.87
CA ASP A 42 5.01 27.54 31.25
C ASP A 42 3.76 27.18 30.46
N VAL A 43 2.63 27.77 30.84
CA VAL A 43 1.34 27.52 30.14
C VAL A 43 1.31 28.10 28.73
N LYS A 44 2.19 29.05 28.39
CA LYS A 44 2.32 29.62 27.03
C LYS A 44 2.77 28.57 26.00
N THR A 45 3.37 27.49 26.42
CA THR A 45 3.73 26.36 25.52
C THR A 45 2.51 25.79 24.83
N LEU A 46 1.31 25.91 25.39
CA LEU A 46 0.06 25.47 24.77
C LEU A 46 -0.36 26.29 23.55
N HIS A 47 0.15 27.52 23.36
CA HIS A 47 -0.12 28.33 22.16
C HIS A 47 0.45 27.68 20.89
N ASN A 48 1.64 27.08 21.04
CA ASN A 48 2.39 26.47 19.94
C ASN A 48 2.31 24.94 19.98
N PHE A 49 1.40 24.38 20.77
CA PHE A 49 1.27 22.93 20.87
C PHE A 49 0.78 22.36 19.54
N ARG A 50 1.60 21.48 18.95
CA ARG A 50 1.23 20.73 17.76
C ARG A 50 0.75 19.33 18.16
N TYR A 51 -0.44 19.00 17.74
CA TYR A 51 -0.95 17.65 17.93
C TYR A 51 -0.13 16.68 17.06
N GLU A 52 0.19 15.51 17.61
CA GLU A 52 0.74 14.42 16.83
C GLU A 52 -0.36 13.88 15.92
N VAL A 53 -0.34 14.22 14.66
CA VAL A 53 -1.30 13.76 13.66
C VAL A 53 -0.62 12.71 12.79
N PRO A 54 -1.25 11.53 12.53
CA PRO A 54 -0.64 10.49 11.73
C PRO A 54 -0.44 10.92 10.27
N LEU A 55 0.61 10.36 9.64
CA LEU A 55 0.81 10.40 8.21
C LEU A 55 -0.35 9.68 7.52
N SER A 56 -1.04 10.36 6.60
CA SER A 56 -2.14 9.79 5.82
C SER A 56 -1.78 9.71 4.34
N VAL A 57 -2.02 8.55 3.73
CA VAL A 57 -1.73 8.27 2.33
C VAL A 57 -3.04 8.07 1.57
N PHE A 58 -3.21 8.81 0.49
CA PHE A 58 -4.42 8.83 -0.32
C PHE A 58 -4.14 8.40 -1.77
N SER A 59 -5.15 7.83 -2.40
CA SER A 59 -5.20 7.60 -3.83
C SER A 59 -5.41 8.91 -4.61
N LYS A 60 -5.34 8.83 -5.93
CA LYS A 60 -5.54 9.97 -6.84
C LYS A 60 -6.91 10.64 -6.67
N ASP A 61 -7.94 9.87 -6.37
CA ASP A 61 -9.31 10.33 -6.12
C ASP A 61 -9.62 10.61 -4.64
N ASN A 62 -8.59 10.78 -3.81
CA ASN A 62 -8.63 11.14 -2.40
C ASN A 62 -9.19 10.05 -1.47
N ARG A 63 -9.28 8.78 -1.87
CA ARG A 63 -9.63 7.68 -0.98
C ARG A 63 -8.43 7.27 -0.13
N LEU A 64 -8.68 6.92 1.14
CA LEU A 64 -7.61 6.55 2.08
C LEU A 64 -6.99 5.19 1.70
N ILE A 65 -5.66 5.17 1.56
CA ILE A 65 -4.86 3.94 1.37
C ILE A 65 -4.33 3.45 2.71
N ALA A 66 -3.70 4.32 3.50
CA ALA A 66 -3.10 3.94 4.78
C ALA A 66 -2.92 5.15 5.70
N GLN A 67 -2.80 4.86 7.00
CA GLN A 67 -2.33 5.82 8.01
C GLN A 67 -1.18 5.23 8.80
N PHE A 68 -0.15 6.04 9.08
CA PHE A 68 1.03 5.65 9.85
C PHE A 68 1.21 6.59 11.04
N GLY A 69 1.27 6.05 12.25
CA GLY A 69 1.41 6.77 13.51
C GLY A 69 0.74 6.00 14.65
N GLY A 70 1.25 6.16 15.89
CA GLY A 70 0.78 5.41 17.06
C GLY A 70 -0.56 5.91 17.62
N ASN A 71 -0.86 7.20 17.47
CA ASN A 71 -2.02 7.86 18.05
C ASN A 71 -2.97 8.34 16.96
N LYS A 72 -4.24 7.91 17.04
CA LYS A 72 -5.29 8.43 16.16
C LYS A 72 -5.72 9.78 16.71
N ARG A 73 -5.26 10.88 16.11
CA ARG A 73 -5.66 12.24 16.46
C ARG A 73 -6.14 12.98 15.23
N MET A 74 -7.29 13.59 15.36
CA MET A 74 -7.92 14.43 14.34
C MET A 74 -8.39 15.71 15.01
N PRO A 75 -7.51 16.73 15.10
CA PRO A 75 -7.87 17.98 15.77
C PRO A 75 -9.04 18.69 15.06
N VAL A 76 -9.91 19.30 15.83
CA VAL A 76 -11.08 20.03 15.38
C VAL A 76 -11.15 21.39 16.10
N LYS A 77 -11.58 22.43 15.41
CA LYS A 77 -11.87 23.73 16.03
C LYS A 77 -13.17 23.65 16.81
N ILE A 78 -13.27 24.44 17.88
CA ILE A 78 -14.47 24.41 18.76
C ILE A 78 -15.76 24.74 18.01
N GLU A 79 -15.69 25.63 17.01
CA GLU A 79 -16.83 26.05 16.19
C GLU A 79 -17.37 24.91 15.30
N GLU A 80 -16.56 23.90 15.02
CA GLU A 80 -16.91 22.73 14.20
C GLU A 80 -17.52 21.59 15.05
N VAL A 81 -17.46 21.69 16.39
CA VAL A 81 -18.00 20.69 17.30
C VAL A 81 -19.50 20.92 17.54
N PRO A 82 -20.37 19.90 17.30
CA PRO A 82 -21.79 20.04 17.54
C PRO A 82 -22.10 20.49 18.98
N LYS A 83 -22.98 21.49 19.14
CA LYS A 83 -23.33 22.02 20.45
C LYS A 83 -23.89 20.98 21.42
N GLN A 84 -24.64 19.99 20.92
CA GLN A 84 -25.15 18.90 21.75
C GLN A 84 -24.01 18.01 22.28
N LEU A 85 -22.95 17.78 21.50
CA LEU A 85 -21.78 17.03 21.96
C LEU A 85 -21.02 17.81 23.04
N ILE A 86 -20.82 19.12 22.86
CA ILE A 86 -20.26 20.01 23.90
C ILE A 86 -21.10 19.91 25.20
N ASN A 87 -22.39 20.03 25.10
CA ASN A 87 -23.29 19.91 26.22
C ASN A 87 -23.22 18.56 26.93
N ALA A 88 -23.03 17.45 26.17
CA ALA A 88 -22.87 16.14 26.74
C ALA A 88 -21.56 16.01 27.56
N PHE A 89 -20.44 16.60 27.10
CA PHE A 89 -19.20 16.65 27.87
C PHE A 89 -19.33 17.53 29.12
N LEU A 90 -19.95 18.70 29.01
CA LEU A 90 -20.21 19.58 30.17
C LEU A 90 -21.07 18.88 31.22
N ALA A 91 -22.14 18.21 30.80
CA ALA A 91 -23.03 17.47 31.71
C ALA A 91 -22.33 16.29 32.38
N ALA A 92 -21.40 15.63 31.65
CA ALA A 92 -20.69 14.46 32.15
C ALA A 92 -19.54 14.77 33.09
N GLU A 93 -18.79 15.87 32.86
CA GLU A 93 -17.48 16.13 33.43
C GLU A 93 -17.45 17.45 34.27
N ASP A 94 -18.14 18.51 33.82
CA ASP A 94 -18.02 19.83 34.46
C ASP A 94 -19.20 20.77 34.12
N ASP A 95 -20.32 20.62 34.83
CA ASP A 95 -21.57 21.37 34.59
C ASP A 95 -21.46 22.88 34.85
N ASN A 96 -20.46 23.31 35.61
CA ASN A 96 -20.17 24.68 35.92
C ASN A 96 -18.97 25.27 35.20
N PHE A 97 -18.47 24.62 34.15
CA PHE A 97 -17.26 25.00 33.45
C PHE A 97 -17.15 26.46 33.09
N PHE A 98 -18.21 27.05 32.55
CA PHE A 98 -18.24 28.47 32.17
C PHE A 98 -18.36 29.44 33.35
N LYS A 99 -18.61 28.95 34.60
CA LYS A 99 -18.88 29.79 35.78
C LYS A 99 -17.70 29.88 36.75
N HIS A 100 -16.82 28.86 36.81
CA HIS A 100 -15.70 28.85 37.75
C HIS A 100 -14.38 29.26 37.08
N PRO A 101 -13.39 29.79 37.83
CA PRO A 101 -12.08 30.22 37.29
C PRO A 101 -11.06 29.06 37.22
N GLY A 102 -11.41 27.93 36.60
CA GLY A 102 -10.58 26.76 36.44
C GLY A 102 -10.70 25.69 37.52
N VAL A 103 -11.21 26.07 38.69
CA VAL A 103 -11.42 25.17 39.83
C VAL A 103 -12.80 25.38 40.39
N ASP A 104 -13.62 24.35 40.46
CA ASP A 104 -14.95 24.42 41.14
C ASP A 104 -14.75 24.19 42.66
N TYR A 105 -14.55 25.30 43.40
CA TYR A 105 -14.38 25.25 44.86
C TYR A 105 -15.58 24.66 45.59
N LYS A 106 -16.80 24.92 45.10
CA LYS A 106 -18.04 24.40 45.71
C LYS A 106 -18.13 22.90 45.53
N GLY A 107 -17.80 22.41 44.32
CA GLY A 107 -17.70 20.99 44.00
C GLY A 107 -16.65 20.27 44.81
N LEU A 108 -15.46 20.89 44.99
CA LEU A 108 -14.39 20.33 45.81
C LEU A 108 -14.76 20.18 47.29
N ILE A 109 -15.38 21.20 47.87
CA ILE A 109 -15.85 21.17 49.27
C ILE A 109 -16.93 20.08 49.44
N ARG A 110 -17.89 20.02 48.51
CA ARG A 110 -18.94 18.99 48.52
C ARG A 110 -18.37 17.60 48.42
N ALA A 111 -17.42 17.35 47.50
CA ALA A 111 -16.75 16.06 47.32
C ALA A 111 -15.92 15.68 48.56
N GLY A 112 -15.24 16.65 49.19
CA GLY A 112 -14.48 16.45 50.43
C GLY A 112 -15.34 16.08 51.62
N LEU A 113 -16.46 16.79 51.81
CA LEU A 113 -17.45 16.48 52.86
C LEU A 113 -18.08 15.10 52.65
N GLN A 114 -18.41 14.74 51.43
CA GLN A 114 -19.00 13.45 51.12
C GLN A 114 -17.98 12.30 51.36
N LEU A 115 -16.71 12.49 51.01
CA LEU A 115 -15.64 11.53 51.33
C LEU A 115 -15.47 11.36 52.85
N ALA A 116 -15.46 12.46 53.57
CA ALA A 116 -15.33 12.44 55.06
C ALA A 116 -16.52 11.74 55.72
N LEU A 117 -17.75 11.96 55.23
CA LEU A 117 -18.98 11.39 55.78
C LEU A 117 -19.23 9.92 55.39
N THR A 118 -18.86 9.53 54.16
CA THR A 118 -19.21 8.19 53.62
C THR A 118 -18.04 7.24 53.45
N GLY A 119 -16.81 7.70 53.58
CA GLY A 119 -15.59 6.94 53.31
C GLY A 119 -15.43 6.48 51.83
N LYS A 120 -16.40 6.82 50.97
CA LYS A 120 -16.42 6.39 49.55
C LYS A 120 -16.30 7.58 48.60
N LYS A 121 -15.39 7.48 47.65
CA LYS A 121 -15.17 8.46 46.59
C LYS A 121 -16.26 8.31 45.51
N ARG A 122 -17.41 8.94 45.66
CA ARG A 122 -18.55 8.86 44.74
C ARG A 122 -18.56 9.94 43.65
N GLN A 123 -17.99 11.12 43.90
CA GLN A 123 -17.92 12.24 42.94
C GLN A 123 -16.46 12.63 42.66
N GLY A 124 -16.12 12.93 41.38
CA GLY A 124 -14.85 13.51 40.98
C GLY A 124 -14.88 15.05 41.17
N GLY A 125 -13.87 15.62 41.82
CA GLY A 125 -13.71 17.08 41.96
C GLY A 125 -12.70 17.67 40.96
N SER A 126 -12.49 17.09 39.81
CA SER A 126 -11.56 17.63 38.79
C SER A 126 -12.37 18.29 37.69
N THR A 127 -12.06 19.56 37.38
CA THR A 127 -12.66 20.31 36.27
C THR A 127 -12.04 19.95 34.92
N ILE A 128 -12.69 20.35 33.84
CA ILE A 128 -12.14 20.24 32.47
C ILE A 128 -10.76 20.92 32.39
N THR A 129 -10.62 22.14 32.93
CA THR A 129 -9.34 22.87 32.96
C THR A 129 -8.25 22.10 33.70
N MET A 130 -8.57 21.49 34.84
CA MET A 130 -7.62 20.62 35.57
C MET A 130 -7.25 19.37 34.77
N GLN A 131 -8.15 18.82 33.96
CA GLN A 131 -7.84 17.69 33.06
C GLN A 131 -6.93 18.13 31.92
N VAL A 132 -7.10 19.33 31.35
CA VAL A 132 -6.19 19.94 30.38
C VAL A 132 -4.79 20.05 30.98
N THR A 133 -4.63 20.61 32.19
CA THR A 133 -3.31 20.72 32.83
C THR A 133 -2.65 19.38 33.01
N ARG A 134 -3.40 18.37 33.44
CA ARG A 134 -2.88 17.02 33.62
C ARG A 134 -2.40 16.39 32.31
N ASN A 135 -3.18 16.56 31.24
CA ASN A 135 -2.93 15.87 29.97
C ASN A 135 -1.80 16.52 29.13
N PHE A 136 -1.54 17.82 29.31
CA PHE A 136 -0.54 18.55 28.53
C PHE A 136 0.74 18.88 29.30
N LEU A 137 0.65 19.14 30.62
CA LEU A 137 1.71 19.77 31.37
C LEU A 137 2.26 18.94 32.52
N LEU A 138 1.61 17.83 32.90
CA LEU A 138 1.98 17.04 34.07
C LEU A 138 2.17 15.56 33.73
N SER A 139 2.96 14.85 34.57
CA SER A 139 3.12 13.39 34.49
C SER A 139 1.89 12.63 35.00
N ASN A 140 1.76 11.34 34.63
CA ASN A 140 0.64 10.48 35.04
C ASN A 140 0.70 9.98 36.49
N GLU A 141 1.64 10.46 37.31
CA GLU A 141 1.79 10.04 38.70
C GLU A 141 0.59 10.46 39.57
N LYS A 142 0.16 9.57 40.46
CA LYS A 142 -1.00 9.84 41.35
C LYS A 142 -0.52 10.33 42.72
N THR A 143 -0.01 11.58 42.79
CA THR A 143 0.48 12.20 44.02
C THR A 143 -0.36 13.41 44.43
N PHE A 144 -0.37 13.74 45.73
CA PHE A 144 -1.01 14.96 46.22
C PHE A 144 -0.32 16.22 45.68
N THR A 145 0.97 16.21 45.56
CA THR A 145 1.78 17.29 44.97
C THR A 145 1.36 17.59 43.55
N ARG A 146 1.16 16.56 42.71
CA ARG A 146 0.65 16.71 41.37
C ARG A 146 -0.76 17.35 41.38
N LYS A 147 -1.64 16.95 42.31
CA LYS A 147 -2.99 17.53 42.39
C LYS A 147 -2.98 19.02 42.75
N LEU A 148 -2.05 19.46 43.61
CA LEU A 148 -1.82 20.87 43.87
C LEU A 148 -1.28 21.62 42.66
N LYS A 149 -0.31 21.01 41.92
CA LYS A 149 0.18 21.57 40.65
C LYS A 149 -0.95 21.70 39.60
N GLU A 150 -1.86 20.72 39.49
CA GLU A 150 -3.05 20.80 38.61
C GLU A 150 -3.90 22.03 38.95
N ILE A 151 -4.20 22.28 40.23
CA ILE A 151 -5.01 23.44 40.69
C ILE A 151 -4.33 24.75 40.30
N LEU A 152 -3.04 24.88 40.59
CA LEU A 152 -2.29 26.12 40.31
C LEU A 152 -2.17 26.39 38.82
N LEU A 153 -1.92 25.34 38.01
CA LEU A 153 -1.85 25.45 36.55
C LEU A 153 -3.23 25.72 35.95
N ALA A 154 -4.32 25.14 36.49
CA ALA A 154 -5.68 25.43 36.01
C ALA A 154 -6.02 26.92 36.19
N LEU A 155 -5.65 27.53 37.32
CA LEU A 155 -5.82 28.96 37.54
C LEU A 155 -4.95 29.83 36.60
N LYS A 156 -3.75 29.36 36.23
CA LYS A 156 -2.90 30.07 35.27
C LYS A 156 -3.46 29.96 33.85
N ILE A 157 -3.92 28.78 33.42
CA ILE A 157 -4.52 28.55 32.10
C ILE A 157 -5.76 29.43 31.91
N GLU A 158 -6.64 29.53 32.89
CA GLU A 158 -7.87 30.38 32.82
C GLU A 158 -7.58 31.88 32.73
N ARG A 159 -6.38 32.30 33.11
CA ARG A 159 -5.95 33.70 32.94
C ARG A 159 -5.40 33.98 31.54
N GLU A 160 -4.85 32.96 30.89
CA GLU A 160 -4.14 33.05 29.59
C GLU A 160 -5.04 32.70 28.41
N TYR A 161 -6.03 31.81 28.62
CA TYR A 161 -6.86 31.24 27.56
C TYR A 161 -8.35 31.45 27.81
N THR A 162 -9.11 31.62 26.72
CA THR A 162 -10.57 31.64 26.77
C THR A 162 -11.14 30.28 27.11
N LYS A 163 -12.36 30.25 27.66
CA LYS A 163 -13.08 29.00 27.93
C LYS A 163 -13.24 28.12 26.72
N ASP A 164 -13.56 28.71 25.58
CA ASP A 164 -13.67 27.98 24.30
C ASP A 164 -12.34 27.34 23.88
N LYS A 165 -11.23 28.06 24.04
CA LYS A 165 -9.91 27.49 23.75
C LYS A 165 -9.51 26.35 24.71
N ILE A 166 -9.85 26.48 25.99
CA ILE A 166 -9.61 25.41 26.98
C ILE A 166 -10.45 24.17 26.63
N LEU A 167 -11.70 24.35 26.24
CA LEU A 167 -12.60 23.27 25.85
C LEU A 167 -12.12 22.62 24.55
N GLU A 168 -11.66 23.39 23.56
CA GLU A 168 -11.03 22.89 22.33
C GLU A 168 -9.83 21.99 22.64
N LEU A 169 -8.90 22.48 23.49
CA LEU A 169 -7.74 21.68 23.92
C LEU A 169 -8.18 20.38 24.59
N TYR A 170 -9.19 20.44 25.45
CA TYR A 170 -9.72 19.25 26.12
C TYR A 170 -10.28 18.24 25.12
N LEU A 171 -11.19 18.66 24.24
CA LEU A 171 -11.88 17.80 23.28
C LEU A 171 -10.93 17.16 22.27
N ASN A 172 -9.79 17.80 21.98
CA ASN A 172 -8.76 17.27 21.08
C ASN A 172 -7.75 16.34 21.74
N GLN A 173 -7.56 16.42 23.07
CA GLN A 173 -6.49 15.69 23.76
C GLN A 173 -6.98 14.50 24.57
N ILE A 174 -8.26 14.50 24.99
CA ILE A 174 -8.75 13.48 25.92
C ILE A 174 -8.70 12.08 25.31
N TYR A 175 -8.17 11.12 26.08
CA TYR A 175 -8.10 9.72 25.66
C TYR A 175 -9.46 9.03 25.74
N MET A 176 -9.87 8.38 24.66
CA MET A 176 -11.19 7.77 24.48
C MET A 176 -11.17 6.25 24.37
N GLY A 177 -10.00 5.60 24.56
CA GLY A 177 -9.84 4.14 24.34
C GLY A 177 -9.41 3.81 22.89
N HIS A 178 -8.96 2.58 22.66
CA HIS A 178 -8.51 2.07 21.34
C HIS A 178 -7.56 3.02 20.57
N SER A 179 -6.61 3.63 21.29
CA SER A 179 -5.67 4.65 20.77
C SER A 179 -6.33 5.89 20.16
N ALA A 180 -7.64 6.11 20.39
CA ALA A 180 -8.34 7.31 19.97
C ALA A 180 -8.12 8.45 20.98
N TYR A 181 -7.60 9.58 20.48
CA TYR A 181 -7.43 10.82 21.24
C TYR A 181 -8.26 11.93 20.61
N GLY A 182 -9.14 12.53 21.40
CA GLY A 182 -10.09 13.54 20.98
C GLY A 182 -11.40 12.99 20.41
N VAL A 183 -12.37 13.90 20.27
CA VAL A 183 -13.76 13.54 19.94
C VAL A 183 -13.94 13.03 18.52
N VAL A 184 -13.21 13.60 17.55
CA VAL A 184 -13.29 13.17 16.14
C VAL A 184 -12.74 11.75 16.00
N ALA A 185 -11.57 11.47 16.59
CA ALA A 185 -10.99 10.14 16.57
C ALA A 185 -11.90 9.10 17.24
N ALA A 186 -12.62 9.49 18.32
CA ALA A 186 -13.59 8.61 18.97
C ALA A 186 -14.81 8.35 18.08
N ALA A 187 -15.38 9.36 17.44
CA ALA A 187 -16.51 9.23 16.51
C ALA A 187 -16.16 8.28 15.35
N GLN A 188 -15.00 8.44 14.77
CA GLN A 188 -14.48 7.56 13.70
C GLN A 188 -14.21 6.14 14.20
N THR A 189 -13.57 6.01 15.38
CA THR A 189 -13.18 4.69 15.92
C THR A 189 -14.39 3.83 16.30
N TYR A 190 -15.43 4.42 16.89
CA TYR A 190 -16.57 3.65 17.39
C TYR A 190 -17.77 3.61 16.45
N TYR A 191 -17.90 4.59 15.55
CA TYR A 191 -19.08 4.73 14.70
C TYR A 191 -18.77 4.90 13.20
N GLY A 192 -17.52 5.22 12.83
CA GLY A 192 -17.15 5.53 11.44
C GLY A 192 -17.85 6.77 10.90
N LYS A 193 -18.20 7.75 11.77
CA LYS A 193 -19.01 8.92 11.45
C LYS A 193 -18.26 10.22 11.75
N ASP A 194 -18.59 11.26 10.99
CA ASP A 194 -18.24 12.62 11.36
C ASP A 194 -19.10 13.12 12.54
N LEU A 195 -18.60 14.11 13.29
CA LEU A 195 -19.26 14.60 14.49
C LEU A 195 -20.72 15.03 14.26
N ASN A 196 -21.00 15.65 13.11
CA ASN A 196 -22.34 16.15 12.75
C ASN A 196 -23.35 15.03 12.43
N ASN A 197 -22.85 13.80 12.17
CA ASN A 197 -23.67 12.65 11.83
C ASN A 197 -23.95 11.73 13.02
N LEU A 198 -23.45 12.09 14.22
CA LEU A 198 -23.69 11.34 15.45
C LEU A 198 -25.10 11.60 15.98
N THR A 199 -25.80 10.55 16.39
CA THR A 199 -27.06 10.66 17.13
C THR A 199 -26.80 11.18 18.56
N LEU A 200 -27.82 11.66 19.24
CA LEU A 200 -27.70 12.11 20.62
C LEU A 200 -27.20 10.97 21.56
N ALA A 201 -27.66 9.75 21.35
CA ALA A 201 -27.19 8.59 22.11
C ALA A 201 -25.71 8.30 21.88
N GLU A 202 -25.23 8.42 20.64
CA GLU A 202 -23.82 8.25 20.28
C GLU A 202 -22.93 9.35 20.86
N GLN A 203 -23.42 10.61 20.84
CA GLN A 203 -22.74 11.77 21.47
C GLN A 203 -22.60 11.56 22.98
N ALA A 204 -23.68 11.13 23.65
CA ALA A 204 -23.67 10.85 25.09
C ALA A 204 -22.75 9.65 25.43
N MET A 205 -22.66 8.64 24.56
CA MET A 205 -21.74 7.53 24.72
C MET A 205 -20.29 8.01 24.68
N ILE A 206 -19.91 8.81 23.67
CA ILE A 206 -18.57 9.40 23.54
C ILE A 206 -18.24 10.26 24.77
N ALA A 207 -19.15 11.13 25.20
CA ALA A 207 -18.96 11.97 26.37
C ALA A 207 -18.84 11.18 27.69
N GLY A 208 -19.30 9.94 27.71
CA GLY A 208 -19.16 9.02 28.84
C GLY A 208 -17.78 8.38 29.00
N LEU A 209 -16.99 8.30 27.93
CA LEU A 209 -15.71 7.57 27.88
C LEU A 209 -14.60 8.13 28.80
N PRO A 210 -14.40 9.47 28.94
CA PRO A 210 -13.26 10.01 29.67
C PRO A 210 -13.13 9.57 31.12
N LYS A 211 -14.22 9.22 31.76
CA LYS A 211 -14.23 8.77 33.16
C LYS A 211 -13.38 7.51 33.39
N ALA A 212 -13.47 6.53 32.48
CA ALA A 212 -12.64 5.33 32.46
C ALA A 212 -12.72 4.65 31.08
N PRO A 213 -11.89 5.08 30.11
CA PRO A 213 -12.01 4.69 28.69
C PRO A 213 -11.86 3.20 28.41
N SER A 214 -11.28 2.45 29.32
CA SER A 214 -11.18 0.97 29.23
C SER A 214 -12.39 0.27 29.84
N ALA A 215 -13.02 0.85 30.88
CA ALA A 215 -14.12 0.22 31.61
C ALA A 215 -15.51 0.55 31.05
N TYR A 216 -15.69 1.76 30.50
CA TYR A 216 -16.93 2.24 29.86
C TYR A 216 -16.88 2.18 28.34
N ASN A 217 -16.03 1.30 27.82
CA ASN A 217 -15.83 1.12 26.39
C ASN A 217 -16.93 0.23 25.80
N PRO A 218 -17.72 0.71 24.81
CA PRO A 218 -18.85 -0.05 24.25
C PRO A 218 -18.44 -1.32 23.50
N ILE A 219 -17.16 -1.46 23.14
CA ILE A 219 -16.61 -2.67 22.49
C ILE A 219 -16.16 -3.69 23.54
N ALA A 220 -15.66 -3.23 24.69
CA ALA A 220 -15.13 -4.08 25.73
C ALA A 220 -16.23 -4.56 26.72
N ASP A 221 -17.16 -3.67 27.08
CA ASP A 221 -18.27 -3.94 28.01
C ASP A 221 -19.45 -3.03 27.65
N GLU A 222 -20.32 -3.52 26.79
CA GLU A 222 -21.48 -2.77 26.29
C GLU A 222 -22.43 -2.38 27.41
N ALA A 223 -22.67 -3.28 28.39
CA ALA A 223 -23.61 -3.01 29.47
C ALA A 223 -23.19 -1.83 30.34
N ARG A 224 -21.91 -1.77 30.73
CA ARG A 224 -21.36 -0.63 31.49
C ARG A 224 -21.31 0.65 30.66
N ALA A 225 -21.02 0.53 29.36
CA ALA A 225 -21.01 1.68 28.46
C ALA A 225 -22.42 2.28 28.35
N LEU A 226 -23.47 1.46 28.21
CA LEU A 226 -24.88 1.89 28.20
C LEU A 226 -25.28 2.53 29.54
N GLU A 227 -24.88 1.96 30.68
CA GLU A 227 -25.11 2.58 32.00
C GLU A 227 -24.52 4.00 32.06
N ARG A 228 -23.28 4.16 31.58
CA ARG A 228 -22.61 5.46 31.58
C ARG A 228 -23.22 6.42 30.56
N ARG A 229 -23.61 5.98 29.37
CA ARG A 229 -24.38 6.78 28.40
C ARG A 229 -25.67 7.30 29.01
N ASN A 230 -26.41 6.42 29.64
CA ASN A 230 -27.71 6.79 30.27
C ASN A 230 -27.55 7.80 31.40
N TYR A 231 -26.46 7.67 32.19
CA TYR A 231 -26.08 8.70 33.16
C TYR A 231 -25.84 10.07 32.51
N VAL A 232 -25.12 10.11 31.37
CA VAL A 232 -24.85 11.38 30.65
C VAL A 232 -26.16 11.98 30.13
N LEU A 233 -27.04 11.20 29.52
CA LEU A 233 -28.35 11.63 29.04
C LEU A 233 -29.21 12.20 30.18
N GLN A 234 -29.23 11.51 31.33
CA GLN A 234 -29.94 11.97 32.52
C GLN A 234 -29.42 13.33 32.99
N ARG A 235 -28.08 13.52 33.01
CA ARG A 235 -27.46 14.79 33.39
C ARG A 235 -27.81 15.91 32.40
N MET A 236 -27.82 15.60 31.08
CA MET A 236 -28.21 16.56 30.05
C MET A 236 -29.66 17.03 30.23
N LEU A 237 -30.57 16.12 30.60
CA LEU A 237 -31.97 16.46 30.91
C LEU A 237 -32.06 17.34 32.16
N GLU A 238 -31.39 16.98 33.27
CA GLU A 238 -31.38 17.76 34.53
C GLU A 238 -30.84 19.18 34.34
N LEU A 239 -29.92 19.37 33.38
CA LEU A 239 -29.35 20.68 33.05
C LEU A 239 -30.12 21.42 31.95
N ASN A 240 -31.26 20.89 31.50
CA ASN A 240 -32.08 21.43 30.41
C ASN A 240 -31.34 21.62 29.10
N TYR A 241 -30.36 20.74 28.79
CA TYR A 241 -29.64 20.68 27.50
C TYR A 241 -30.43 19.91 26.45
N ILE A 242 -31.32 19.01 26.87
CA ILE A 242 -32.22 18.21 26.02
C ILE A 242 -33.65 18.21 26.62
N THR A 243 -34.62 17.91 25.78
CA THR A 243 -36.03 17.77 26.21
C THR A 243 -36.29 16.35 26.78
N GLN A 244 -37.45 16.17 27.44
CA GLN A 244 -37.88 14.86 27.93
C GLN A 244 -38.12 13.86 26.76
N GLU A 245 -38.55 14.34 25.59
CA GLU A 245 -38.76 13.58 24.39
C GLU A 245 -37.41 13.09 23.79
N ASP A 246 -36.43 14.02 23.67
CA ASP A 246 -35.08 13.67 23.24
C ASP A 246 -34.41 12.62 24.13
N TYR A 247 -34.57 12.78 25.45
CA TYR A 247 -34.10 11.85 26.46
C TYR A 247 -34.70 10.45 26.26
N GLY A 248 -36.03 10.38 26.13
CA GLY A 248 -36.73 9.09 25.94
C GLY A 248 -36.30 8.39 24.64
N SER A 249 -36.20 9.14 23.55
CA SER A 249 -35.76 8.63 22.25
C SER A 249 -34.31 8.12 22.27
N ALA A 250 -33.39 8.88 22.88
CA ALA A 250 -31.99 8.49 22.99
C ALA A 250 -31.77 7.30 23.94
N LEU A 251 -32.56 7.21 25.02
CA LEU A 251 -32.49 6.10 25.96
C LEU A 251 -32.92 4.76 25.33
N ALA A 252 -33.94 4.79 24.46
CA ALA A 252 -34.47 3.63 23.77
C ALA A 252 -33.56 3.13 22.63
N GLN A 253 -32.56 3.90 22.24
CA GLN A 253 -31.66 3.55 21.16
C GLN A 253 -30.63 2.51 21.63
N ASP A 254 -30.54 1.37 20.92
CA ASP A 254 -29.52 0.34 21.13
C ASP A 254 -28.12 0.89 20.82
N SER A 255 -27.09 0.21 21.32
CA SER A 255 -25.71 0.54 20.98
C SER A 255 -25.42 0.16 19.53
N THR A 256 -24.95 1.13 18.75
CA THR A 256 -24.49 0.92 17.36
C THR A 256 -22.97 0.88 17.24
N ALA A 257 -22.27 0.97 18.38
CA ALA A 257 -20.81 1.01 18.43
C ALA A 257 -20.20 -0.29 17.91
N LYS A 258 -19.33 -0.16 16.92
CA LYS A 258 -18.49 -1.23 16.41
C LYS A 258 -17.10 -0.67 16.21
N LEU A 259 -16.08 -1.43 16.59
CA LEU A 259 -14.72 -0.97 16.34
C LEU A 259 -14.51 -0.81 14.83
N GLN A 260 -14.47 0.45 14.43
CA GLN A 260 -14.10 0.80 13.07
C GLN A 260 -12.57 0.87 13.05
N TYR A 261 -11.95 -0.19 12.52
CA TYR A 261 -10.61 0.02 12.00
C TYR A 261 -10.80 1.01 10.84
N HIS A 262 -9.99 2.04 10.73
CA HIS A 262 -9.88 2.74 9.46
C HIS A 262 -9.44 1.69 8.44
N SER A 263 -10.43 0.99 7.87
CA SER A 263 -10.17 0.12 6.75
C SER A 263 -9.70 1.05 5.64
N SER A 264 -8.55 0.77 5.10
CA SER A 264 -8.13 1.40 3.87
C SER A 264 -9.29 1.28 2.87
N GLU A 265 -9.71 2.40 2.30
CA GLU A 265 -10.74 2.42 1.26
C GLU A 265 -10.20 1.83 -0.05
N VAL A 266 -8.87 1.82 -0.17
CA VAL A 266 -8.13 1.28 -1.30
C VAL A 266 -6.99 0.40 -0.78
N SER A 267 -6.97 -0.86 -1.19
CA SER A 267 -5.84 -1.76 -0.92
C SER A 267 -4.67 -1.38 -1.82
N ALA A 268 -3.59 -0.84 -1.26
CA ALA A 268 -2.33 -0.59 -1.94
C ALA A 268 -1.15 -0.59 -0.95
N PRO A 269 -0.94 -1.69 -0.20
CA PRO A 269 0.00 -1.70 0.91
C PRO A 269 1.46 -1.50 0.49
N PHE A 270 1.85 -1.99 -0.69
CA PHE A 270 3.20 -1.76 -1.22
C PHE A 270 3.45 -0.28 -1.53
N ILE A 271 2.46 0.44 -2.07
CA ILE A 271 2.54 1.89 -2.31
C ILE A 271 2.57 2.64 -0.99
N ALA A 272 1.72 2.27 -0.03
CA ALA A 272 1.71 2.87 1.30
C ALA A 272 3.08 2.80 1.97
N GLU A 273 3.74 1.63 1.88
CA GLU A 273 5.10 1.45 2.41
C GLU A 273 6.15 2.27 1.64
N MET A 274 6.04 2.37 0.32
CA MET A 274 6.92 3.24 -0.48
C MET A 274 6.77 4.71 -0.07
N VAL A 275 5.54 5.18 0.15
CA VAL A 275 5.28 6.54 0.66
C VAL A 275 5.87 6.71 2.05
N ARG A 276 5.63 5.76 2.97
CA ARG A 276 6.17 5.81 4.33
C ARG A 276 7.68 5.93 4.33
N GLN A 277 8.39 5.12 3.51
CA GLN A 277 9.84 5.17 3.39
C GLN A 277 10.32 6.51 2.84
N TYR A 278 9.69 7.03 1.78
CA TYR A 278 10.04 8.31 1.18
C TYR A 278 9.87 9.48 2.16
N VAL A 279 8.74 9.52 2.89
CA VAL A 279 8.46 10.58 3.86
C VAL A 279 9.38 10.47 5.06
N HIS A 280 9.65 9.24 5.55
CA HIS A 280 10.58 9.02 6.65
C HIS A 280 12.03 9.40 6.27
N GLU A 281 12.48 9.10 5.06
CA GLU A 281 13.81 9.52 4.57
C GLU A 281 13.95 11.04 4.56
N LYS A 282 12.86 11.77 4.27
CA LYS A 282 12.86 13.23 4.17
C LYS A 282 12.67 13.95 5.51
N TYR A 283 11.86 13.40 6.42
CA TYR A 283 11.42 14.07 7.67
C TYR A 283 11.79 13.28 8.94
N GLY A 284 12.44 12.12 8.85
CA GLY A 284 12.74 11.28 10.01
C GLY A 284 11.47 10.81 10.73
N ASP A 285 11.59 10.66 12.05
CA ASP A 285 10.47 10.21 12.90
C ASP A 285 9.32 11.23 12.99
N GLU A 286 9.59 12.51 12.71
CA GLU A 286 8.56 13.55 12.63
C GLU A 286 7.54 13.28 11.52
N ALA A 287 7.89 12.48 10.51
CA ALA A 287 6.97 12.02 9.47
C ALA A 287 5.65 11.47 10.01
N TYR A 288 5.69 10.84 11.20
CA TYR A 288 4.52 10.18 11.81
C TYR A 288 3.70 11.08 12.73
N THR A 289 4.13 12.31 12.93
CA THR A 289 3.51 13.26 13.88
C THR A 289 3.13 14.60 13.25
N LEU A 290 3.68 14.91 12.06
CA LEU A 290 3.42 16.18 11.35
C LEU A 290 2.04 16.27 10.68
N GLY A 291 1.29 15.17 10.61
CA GLY A 291 -0.02 15.15 9.96
C GLY A 291 0.04 15.34 8.45
N LEU A 292 1.11 14.89 7.82
CA LEU A 292 1.27 15.00 6.39
C LEU A 292 0.21 14.18 5.65
N LYS A 293 -0.39 14.80 4.63
CA LYS A 293 -1.32 14.16 3.70
C LYS A 293 -0.60 13.96 2.38
N VAL A 294 -0.37 12.70 2.01
CA VAL A 294 0.32 12.34 0.77
C VAL A 294 -0.66 11.79 -0.23
N PHE A 295 -0.82 12.45 -1.35
CA PHE A 295 -1.68 12.04 -2.45
C PHE A 295 -0.82 11.34 -3.49
N THR A 296 -1.22 10.11 -3.82
CA THR A 296 -0.51 9.28 -4.79
C THR A 296 -1.14 9.37 -6.16
N THR A 297 -0.44 8.84 -7.17
CA THR A 297 -0.95 8.70 -8.53
C THR A 297 -1.81 7.45 -8.74
N ILE A 298 -2.01 6.65 -7.70
CA ILE A 298 -2.72 5.36 -7.76
C ILE A 298 -4.21 5.57 -8.08
N GLU A 299 -4.67 4.89 -9.10
CA GLU A 299 -6.08 4.83 -9.48
C GLU A 299 -6.72 3.59 -8.84
N PRO A 300 -7.68 3.75 -7.92
CA PRO A 300 -8.19 2.65 -7.10
C PRO A 300 -8.75 1.48 -7.88
N ASP A 301 -9.52 1.74 -8.94
CA ASP A 301 -10.11 0.67 -9.74
C ASP A 301 -9.04 -0.12 -10.51
N LEU A 302 -7.99 0.57 -10.98
CA LEU A 302 -6.85 -0.06 -11.64
C LEU A 302 -5.98 -0.83 -10.63
N GLN A 303 -5.79 -0.29 -9.43
CA GLN A 303 -5.07 -0.97 -8.36
C GLN A 303 -5.78 -2.27 -7.95
N ASN A 304 -7.09 -2.22 -7.73
CA ASN A 304 -7.89 -3.39 -7.41
C ASN A 304 -7.84 -4.44 -8.55
N ALA A 305 -7.92 -3.98 -9.80
CA ALA A 305 -7.79 -4.86 -10.97
C ALA A 305 -6.42 -5.54 -11.03
N ALA A 306 -5.35 -4.81 -10.72
CA ALA A 306 -3.99 -5.35 -10.68
C ALA A 306 -3.80 -6.40 -9.58
N GLU A 307 -4.32 -6.15 -8.37
CA GLU A 307 -4.27 -7.11 -7.27
C GLU A 307 -5.04 -8.40 -7.59
N GLN A 308 -6.26 -8.27 -8.12
CA GLN A 308 -7.06 -9.43 -8.52
C GLN A 308 -6.40 -10.21 -9.64
N ALA A 309 -5.89 -9.53 -10.68
CA ALA A 309 -5.22 -10.16 -11.81
C ALA A 309 -3.96 -10.93 -11.36
N LEU A 310 -3.15 -10.34 -10.46
CA LEU A 310 -1.99 -11.00 -9.90
C LEU A 310 -2.40 -12.24 -9.10
N ARG A 311 -3.32 -12.11 -8.14
CA ARG A 311 -3.77 -13.23 -7.31
C ARG A 311 -4.37 -14.35 -8.16
N ASN A 312 -5.21 -14.03 -9.15
CA ASN A 312 -5.80 -15.02 -10.05
C ASN A 312 -4.74 -15.75 -10.88
N ALA A 313 -3.74 -15.04 -11.41
CA ALA A 313 -2.66 -15.66 -12.17
C ALA A 313 -1.83 -16.61 -11.31
N LEU A 314 -1.49 -16.21 -10.06
CA LEU A 314 -0.71 -17.04 -9.15
C LEU A 314 -1.51 -18.28 -8.68
N HIS A 315 -2.79 -18.14 -8.38
CA HIS A 315 -3.66 -19.28 -8.08
C HIS A 315 -3.76 -20.24 -9.27
N THR A 316 -3.98 -19.70 -10.48
CA THR A 316 -4.08 -20.54 -11.68
C THR A 316 -2.79 -21.29 -11.97
N TYR A 317 -1.63 -20.64 -11.77
CA TYR A 317 -0.33 -21.30 -11.84
C TYR A 317 -0.25 -22.45 -10.83
N ASP A 318 -0.58 -22.16 -9.58
CA ASP A 318 -0.46 -23.07 -8.45
C ASP A 318 -1.37 -24.31 -8.60
N GLU A 319 -2.60 -24.10 -9.08
CA GLU A 319 -3.56 -25.16 -9.38
C GLU A 319 -3.06 -26.10 -10.49
N ARG A 320 -2.36 -25.59 -11.52
CA ARG A 320 -1.72 -26.42 -12.57
C ARG A 320 -0.60 -27.31 -12.03
N HIS A 321 0.06 -26.87 -10.94
CA HIS A 321 1.17 -27.62 -10.31
C HIS A 321 0.72 -28.57 -9.19
N GLY A 322 -0.58 -28.62 -8.91
CA GLY A 322 -1.20 -29.60 -8.05
C GLY A 322 -1.18 -29.26 -6.56
N PHE A 323 -1.69 -30.20 -5.77
CA PHE A 323 -1.91 -30.00 -4.34
C PHE A 323 -0.63 -30.22 -3.50
N ARG A 324 -0.39 -29.28 -2.58
CA ARG A 324 0.62 -29.39 -1.51
C ARG A 324 -0.08 -29.60 -0.17
N LEU A 325 0.48 -30.46 0.69
CA LEU A 325 -0.03 -30.63 2.05
C LEU A 325 0.17 -29.35 2.83
N LEU A 326 -0.89 -28.88 3.51
CA LEU A 326 -0.80 -27.74 4.40
C LEU A 326 0.01 -28.10 5.65
N ALA A 327 0.85 -27.20 6.11
CA ALA A 327 1.67 -27.39 7.30
C ALA A 327 0.85 -27.52 8.59
N GLN A 328 -0.38 -27.00 8.60
CA GLN A 328 -1.28 -26.99 9.76
C GLN A 328 -1.97 -28.33 10.06
N GLY A 329 -1.97 -29.28 9.12
CA GLY A 329 -2.53 -30.63 9.36
C GLY A 329 -4.04 -30.66 9.60
N MET A 330 -4.45 -31.57 10.52
CA MET A 330 -5.84 -31.76 10.92
C MET A 330 -6.20 -30.88 12.10
N THR A 331 -7.38 -30.24 12.05
CA THR A 331 -7.94 -29.44 13.15
C THR A 331 -9.29 -30.01 13.59
N ASP A 332 -9.81 -29.57 14.75
CA ASP A 332 -11.18 -29.92 15.16
C ASP A 332 -12.19 -29.23 14.21
N PRO A 333 -13.09 -29.99 13.55
CA PRO A 333 -14.10 -29.45 12.66
C PRO A 333 -15.01 -28.39 13.31
N ASN A 334 -15.15 -28.44 14.64
CA ASN A 334 -15.98 -27.54 15.41
C ASN A 334 -15.21 -26.33 15.96
N LYS A 335 -13.87 -26.27 15.76
CA LYS A 335 -12.98 -25.21 16.25
C LYS A 335 -12.10 -24.61 15.14
N PRO A 336 -12.69 -24.04 14.08
CA PRO A 336 -11.93 -23.47 12.96
C PRO A 336 -11.05 -22.28 13.37
N SER A 337 -11.31 -21.65 14.51
CA SER A 337 -10.52 -20.52 15.06
C SER A 337 -9.10 -20.90 15.51
N GLU A 338 -8.77 -22.19 15.62
CA GLU A 338 -7.40 -22.65 15.91
C GLU A 338 -6.44 -22.51 14.72
N ILE A 339 -6.94 -22.14 13.52
CA ILE A 339 -6.12 -21.93 12.34
C ILE A 339 -5.37 -20.60 12.47
N ILE A 340 -4.05 -20.67 12.47
CA ILE A 340 -3.19 -19.48 12.45
C ILE A 340 -3.37 -18.73 11.12
N ASN A 341 -3.44 -17.39 11.16
CA ASN A 341 -3.62 -16.52 9.99
C ASN A 341 -4.85 -16.92 9.15
N PRO A 342 -6.07 -16.67 9.65
CA PRO A 342 -7.29 -17.10 8.99
C PRO A 342 -7.51 -16.43 7.61
N LEU A 343 -6.99 -15.24 7.38
CA LEU A 343 -7.04 -14.50 6.12
C LEU A 343 -5.63 -14.29 5.58
N ILE A 344 -5.39 -14.69 4.34
CA ILE A 344 -4.12 -14.45 3.63
C ILE A 344 -4.47 -14.13 2.17
N GLY A 345 -4.23 -12.89 1.77
CA GLY A 345 -4.65 -12.39 0.46
C GLY A 345 -6.17 -12.49 0.30
N ASP A 346 -6.60 -13.16 -0.75
CA ASP A 346 -8.01 -13.47 -1.02
C ASP A 346 -8.43 -14.86 -0.51
N THR A 347 -7.58 -15.54 0.27
CA THR A 347 -7.86 -16.89 0.79
C THR A 347 -8.34 -16.84 2.22
N VAL A 348 -9.38 -17.66 2.50
CA VAL A 348 -9.97 -17.82 3.82
C VAL A 348 -9.70 -19.23 4.34
N ALA A 349 -9.30 -19.35 5.59
CA ALA A 349 -9.13 -20.64 6.25
C ALA A 349 -10.51 -21.27 6.56
N ALA A 350 -10.60 -22.58 6.36
CA ALA A 350 -11.78 -23.37 6.69
C ALA A 350 -11.39 -24.77 7.17
N THR A 351 -12.28 -25.42 7.89
CA THR A 351 -12.14 -26.82 8.31
C THR A 351 -13.22 -27.66 7.67
N VAL A 352 -12.84 -28.77 7.07
CA VAL A 352 -13.78 -29.74 6.48
C VAL A 352 -14.64 -30.36 7.57
N SER A 353 -15.96 -30.26 7.46
CA SER A 353 -16.93 -30.90 8.37
C SER A 353 -17.29 -32.29 7.90
N SER A 354 -17.56 -32.44 6.60
CA SER A 354 -17.87 -33.73 5.98
C SER A 354 -17.60 -33.69 4.48
N VAL A 355 -17.52 -34.87 3.87
CA VAL A 355 -17.38 -35.05 2.43
C VAL A 355 -18.52 -35.95 1.96
N ASP A 356 -19.24 -35.53 0.93
CA ASP A 356 -20.39 -36.26 0.35
C ASP A 356 -20.23 -36.43 -1.17
N ASN A 357 -21.22 -37.03 -1.83
CA ASN A 357 -21.19 -37.27 -3.27
C ASN A 357 -21.22 -35.98 -4.11
N ASP A 358 -21.73 -34.88 -3.56
CA ASP A 358 -21.91 -33.61 -4.24
C ASP A 358 -20.69 -32.66 -4.04
N GLY A 359 -19.94 -32.86 -2.95
CA GLY A 359 -18.82 -31.95 -2.64
C GLY A 359 -18.26 -32.09 -1.25
N VAL A 360 -17.64 -31.01 -0.81
CA VAL A 360 -17.02 -30.86 0.50
C VAL A 360 -17.80 -29.82 1.29
N ASN A 361 -18.32 -30.24 2.45
CA ASN A 361 -18.93 -29.33 3.43
C ASN A 361 -17.81 -28.87 4.38
N ALA A 362 -17.70 -27.58 4.58
CA ALA A 362 -16.66 -26.99 5.44
C ALA A 362 -17.23 -25.83 6.26
N ARG A 363 -16.51 -25.44 7.29
CA ARG A 363 -16.82 -24.29 8.13
C ARG A 363 -15.67 -23.28 8.04
N LEU A 364 -15.97 -22.05 7.69
CA LEU A 364 -15.00 -20.95 7.70
C LEU A 364 -14.51 -20.68 9.13
N TYR A 365 -13.37 -20.02 9.27
CA TYR A 365 -12.86 -19.58 10.58
C TYR A 365 -13.87 -18.70 11.34
N SER A 366 -14.76 -17.99 10.64
CA SER A 366 -15.87 -17.21 11.21
C SER A 366 -17.01 -18.08 11.77
N GLY A 367 -16.96 -19.39 11.60
CA GLY A 367 -18.04 -20.31 11.95
C GLY A 367 -19.08 -20.51 10.85
N THR A 368 -19.05 -19.75 9.76
CA THR A 368 -20.01 -19.83 8.66
C THR A 368 -19.87 -21.15 7.89
N PRO A 369 -20.95 -21.94 7.73
CA PRO A 369 -20.93 -23.17 6.93
C PRO A 369 -20.89 -22.83 5.42
N ILE A 370 -20.10 -23.59 4.67
CA ILE A 370 -19.98 -23.48 3.22
C ILE A 370 -20.00 -24.86 2.57
N LYS A 371 -20.40 -24.92 1.29
CA LYS A 371 -20.32 -26.12 0.44
C LYS A 371 -19.49 -25.84 -0.80
N ILE A 372 -18.53 -26.71 -1.11
CA ILE A 372 -17.66 -26.65 -2.28
C ILE A 372 -18.00 -27.86 -3.16
N SER A 373 -18.55 -27.61 -4.33
CA SER A 373 -18.93 -28.66 -5.26
C SER A 373 -17.70 -29.33 -5.89
N TRP A 374 -17.74 -30.66 -6.05
CA TRP A 374 -16.70 -31.42 -6.77
C TRP A 374 -16.44 -30.89 -8.18
N LYS A 375 -17.48 -30.35 -8.86
CA LYS A 375 -17.33 -29.74 -10.19
C LYS A 375 -16.37 -28.54 -10.22
N LYS A 376 -16.10 -27.93 -9.05
CA LYS A 376 -15.18 -26.80 -8.88
C LYS A 376 -13.79 -27.22 -8.44
N ILE A 377 -13.60 -28.50 -8.09
CA ILE A 377 -12.29 -29.05 -7.68
C ILE A 377 -11.72 -29.85 -8.86
N THR A 378 -11.12 -29.16 -9.83
CA THR A 378 -10.61 -29.77 -11.07
C THR A 378 -9.12 -30.10 -11.00
N TRP A 379 -8.46 -29.81 -9.88
CA TRP A 379 -7.03 -29.92 -9.67
C TRP A 379 -6.68 -30.76 -8.43
N GLY A 380 -5.39 -31.05 -8.20
CA GLY A 380 -4.91 -31.74 -6.99
C GLY A 380 -5.02 -33.27 -7.01
N GLY A 381 -5.78 -33.86 -7.92
CA GLY A 381 -5.86 -35.31 -8.15
C GLY A 381 -6.17 -36.14 -6.89
N ASN A 382 -5.69 -37.38 -6.86
CA ASN A 382 -5.94 -38.31 -5.73
C ASN A 382 -5.32 -37.83 -4.41
N LYS A 383 -4.20 -37.09 -4.46
CA LYS A 383 -3.54 -36.58 -3.26
C LYS A 383 -4.47 -35.63 -2.49
N LEU A 384 -5.13 -34.72 -3.20
CA LEU A 384 -6.11 -33.81 -2.61
C LEU A 384 -7.35 -34.55 -2.11
N LYS A 385 -7.90 -35.48 -2.92
CA LYS A 385 -9.08 -36.29 -2.52
C LYS A 385 -8.83 -37.08 -1.22
N ASN A 386 -7.63 -37.65 -1.08
CA ASN A 386 -7.27 -38.42 0.13
C ASN A 386 -7.07 -37.50 1.36
N TYR A 387 -6.70 -36.24 1.15
CA TYR A 387 -6.55 -35.26 2.21
C TYR A 387 -7.91 -34.75 2.73
N LEU A 388 -8.91 -34.59 1.85
CA LEU A 388 -10.22 -34.04 2.17
C LEU A 388 -11.05 -35.03 3.00
N ARG A 389 -10.97 -34.87 4.31
CA ARG A 389 -11.75 -35.64 5.32
C ARG A 389 -12.11 -34.73 6.50
N ALA A 390 -13.06 -35.11 7.30
CA ALA A 390 -13.46 -34.35 8.49
C ALA A 390 -12.23 -33.94 9.34
N GLY A 391 -12.17 -32.70 9.75
CA GLY A 391 -11.04 -32.11 10.48
C GLY A 391 -9.88 -31.62 9.58
N ALA A 392 -9.89 -31.83 8.26
CA ALA A 392 -8.85 -31.31 7.39
C ALA A 392 -8.92 -29.78 7.32
N ALA A 393 -7.77 -29.12 7.55
CA ALA A 393 -7.63 -27.68 7.35
C ALA A 393 -7.46 -27.38 5.86
N ILE A 394 -8.26 -26.47 5.33
CA ILE A 394 -8.26 -26.11 3.92
C ILE A 394 -8.25 -24.58 3.77
N ARG A 395 -7.89 -24.13 2.56
CA ARG A 395 -8.09 -22.74 2.13
C ARG A 395 -9.16 -22.68 1.05
N VAL A 396 -10.00 -21.67 1.13
CA VAL A 396 -11.06 -21.40 0.16
C VAL A 396 -11.06 -19.95 -0.26
N ARG A 397 -11.57 -19.67 -1.46
CA ARG A 397 -11.75 -18.29 -1.93
C ARG A 397 -13.05 -18.12 -2.69
N GLN A 398 -13.51 -16.87 -2.83
CA GLN A 398 -14.61 -16.49 -3.71
C GLN A 398 -14.09 -15.59 -4.82
N ILE A 399 -14.47 -15.87 -6.06
CA ILE A 399 -14.19 -15.00 -7.19
C ILE A 399 -15.45 -14.19 -7.45
N LYS A 400 -15.38 -12.84 -7.32
CA LYS A 400 -16.50 -11.91 -7.61
C LYS A 400 -17.82 -12.31 -6.92
N ASN A 401 -17.81 -12.63 -5.64
CA ASN A 401 -18.98 -13.09 -4.87
C ASN A 401 -19.66 -14.37 -5.43
N GLY A 402 -18.92 -15.14 -6.21
CA GLY A 402 -19.36 -16.43 -6.73
C GLY A 402 -19.34 -17.53 -5.66
N PRO A 403 -19.54 -18.79 -6.06
CA PRO A 403 -19.46 -19.91 -5.13
C PRO A 403 -18.04 -20.05 -4.55
N TRP A 404 -17.96 -20.57 -3.33
CA TRP A 404 -16.71 -20.96 -2.71
C TRP A 404 -15.98 -22.02 -3.53
N THR A 405 -14.69 -21.83 -3.71
CA THR A 405 -13.81 -22.78 -4.39
C THR A 405 -12.62 -23.12 -3.50
N LEU A 406 -12.16 -24.36 -3.59
CA LEU A 406 -10.95 -24.80 -2.90
C LEU A 406 -9.74 -24.12 -3.53
N THR A 407 -8.79 -23.72 -2.71
CA THR A 407 -7.52 -23.12 -3.13
C THR A 407 -6.40 -23.48 -2.17
N GLN A 408 -5.21 -23.02 -2.41
CA GLN A 408 -4.05 -23.01 -1.50
C GLN A 408 -3.29 -21.70 -1.66
N ILE A 409 -2.46 -21.34 -0.69
CA ILE A 409 -1.60 -20.17 -0.80
C ILE A 409 -0.55 -20.48 -1.89
N PRO A 410 -0.42 -19.66 -2.93
CA PRO A 410 0.57 -19.88 -3.97
C PRO A 410 2.00 -19.91 -3.41
N ASP A 411 2.82 -20.86 -3.91
CA ASP A 411 4.27 -20.94 -3.60
C ASP A 411 5.09 -20.06 -4.54
N VAL A 412 4.51 -19.75 -5.70
CA VAL A 412 5.07 -18.84 -6.69
C VAL A 412 4.71 -17.40 -6.37
N GLU A 413 5.57 -16.48 -6.74
CA GLU A 413 5.38 -15.05 -6.55
C GLU A 413 5.19 -14.32 -7.88
N GLY A 414 4.67 -13.11 -7.80
CA GLY A 414 4.46 -12.25 -8.94
C GLY A 414 4.62 -10.78 -8.62
N ALA A 415 4.72 -9.97 -9.66
CA ALA A 415 4.66 -8.53 -9.54
C ALA A 415 3.94 -7.92 -10.74
N PHE A 416 3.31 -6.80 -10.50
CA PHE A 416 2.55 -6.04 -11.47
C PHE A 416 2.88 -4.55 -11.35
N VAL A 417 3.11 -3.88 -12.48
CA VAL A 417 3.26 -2.42 -12.53
C VAL A 417 2.53 -1.89 -13.76
N SER A 418 1.70 -0.86 -13.57
CA SER A 418 1.12 -0.08 -14.66
C SER A 418 1.51 1.39 -14.57
N LEU A 419 1.86 1.97 -15.72
CA LEU A 419 2.25 3.37 -15.86
C LEU A 419 1.36 4.08 -16.88
N ASN A 420 1.17 5.38 -16.65
CA ASN A 420 0.77 6.30 -17.71
C ASN A 420 2.03 6.61 -18.55
N PRO A 421 2.09 6.19 -19.82
CA PRO A 421 3.28 6.39 -20.64
C PRO A 421 3.55 7.85 -21.00
N SER A 422 2.57 8.74 -20.88
CA SER A 422 2.77 10.15 -21.23
C SER A 422 3.58 10.93 -20.20
N ASN A 423 3.51 10.54 -18.91
CA ASN A 423 4.15 11.29 -17.83
C ASN A 423 4.84 10.43 -16.76
N GLY A 424 4.74 9.10 -16.86
CA GLY A 424 5.36 8.17 -15.91
C GLY A 424 4.59 7.96 -14.60
N ALA A 425 3.38 8.50 -14.43
CA ALA A 425 2.57 8.24 -13.23
C ALA A 425 2.31 6.75 -13.04
N ILE A 426 2.59 6.22 -11.84
CA ILE A 426 2.27 4.84 -11.49
C ILE A 426 0.76 4.76 -11.23
N LEU A 427 0.03 4.04 -12.08
CA LEU A 427 -1.43 3.89 -11.99
C LEU A 427 -1.82 2.76 -11.04
N ALA A 428 -1.03 1.68 -11.03
CA ALA A 428 -1.18 0.54 -10.15
C ALA A 428 0.18 -0.14 -9.92
N LEU A 429 0.40 -0.67 -8.71
CA LEU A 429 1.61 -1.42 -8.37
C LEU A 429 1.31 -2.48 -7.31
N VAL A 430 1.69 -3.73 -7.60
CA VAL A 430 1.57 -4.87 -6.70
C VAL A 430 2.91 -5.62 -6.65
N GLY A 431 3.49 -5.75 -5.47
CA GLY A 431 4.84 -6.31 -5.29
C GLY A 431 4.88 -7.78 -4.86
N GLY A 432 3.73 -8.45 -4.71
CA GLY A 432 3.64 -9.86 -4.29
C GLY A 432 2.20 -10.28 -4.00
N PHE A 433 2.02 -11.56 -3.66
CA PHE A 433 0.69 -12.13 -3.36
C PHE A 433 0.02 -11.47 -2.15
N GLU A 434 0.78 -11.33 -1.03
CA GLU A 434 0.28 -10.73 0.22
C GLU A 434 1.39 -9.98 0.96
N PHE A 435 1.16 -8.69 1.21
CA PHE A 435 2.13 -7.79 1.82
C PHE A 435 2.50 -8.19 3.25
N ASP A 436 1.51 -8.61 4.06
CA ASP A 436 1.74 -8.97 5.46
C ASP A 436 2.54 -10.27 5.61
N GLN A 437 2.51 -11.13 4.59
CA GLN A 437 3.33 -12.35 4.53
C GLN A 437 4.76 -12.04 4.09
N ASN A 438 4.92 -11.14 3.12
CA ASN A 438 6.23 -10.80 2.58
C ASN A 438 6.25 -9.35 2.09
N LYS A 439 6.95 -8.49 2.83
CA LYS A 439 7.08 -7.05 2.52
C LYS A 439 8.05 -6.73 1.39
N PHE A 440 8.76 -7.74 0.84
CA PHE A 440 9.66 -7.55 -0.28
C PHE A 440 8.88 -7.12 -1.53
N ASN A 441 9.07 -5.88 -1.94
CA ASN A 441 8.38 -5.30 -3.09
C ASN A 441 9.07 -5.70 -4.39
N ARG A 442 8.61 -6.80 -5.00
CA ARG A 442 9.20 -7.32 -6.23
C ARG A 442 9.03 -6.40 -7.43
N ALA A 443 8.04 -5.51 -7.38
CA ALA A 443 7.82 -4.53 -8.44
C ALA A 443 9.01 -3.56 -8.64
N ILE A 444 9.74 -3.25 -7.56
CA ILE A 444 10.85 -2.30 -7.57
C ILE A 444 12.19 -2.89 -7.12
N GLN A 445 12.18 -3.89 -6.23
CA GLN A 445 13.39 -4.42 -5.59
C GLN A 445 13.93 -5.68 -6.27
N ALA A 446 13.10 -6.42 -7.02
CA ALA A 446 13.53 -7.63 -7.69
C ALA A 446 14.55 -7.34 -8.79
N LYS A 447 15.61 -8.17 -8.82
CA LYS A 447 16.63 -8.16 -9.88
C LYS A 447 16.48 -9.45 -10.67
N ARG A 448 15.62 -9.45 -11.68
CA ARG A 448 15.24 -10.62 -12.46
C ARG A 448 15.65 -10.49 -13.92
N GLN A 449 16.00 -11.60 -14.56
CA GLN A 449 16.34 -11.57 -15.98
C GLN A 449 15.09 -11.31 -16.82
N PRO A 450 15.06 -10.24 -17.66
CA PRO A 450 13.91 -9.95 -18.52
C PRO A 450 13.76 -10.96 -19.68
N GLY A 451 14.76 -11.76 -19.93
CA GLY A 451 14.74 -12.72 -21.02
C GLY A 451 14.41 -12.04 -22.36
N SER A 452 13.58 -12.69 -23.16
CA SER A 452 13.15 -12.12 -24.48
C SER A 452 12.40 -10.80 -24.39
N GLY A 453 12.02 -10.32 -23.19
CA GLY A 453 11.47 -8.97 -22.98
C GLY A 453 12.47 -7.84 -23.27
N PHE A 454 13.78 -8.16 -23.31
CA PHE A 454 14.82 -7.21 -23.67
C PHE A 454 15.04 -7.06 -25.20
N LYS A 455 14.54 -8.00 -26.01
CA LYS A 455 14.73 -8.00 -27.47
C LYS A 455 14.33 -6.69 -28.18
N PRO A 456 13.27 -5.97 -27.80
CA PRO A 456 12.93 -4.69 -28.43
C PRO A 456 14.08 -3.68 -28.45
N ILE A 457 14.95 -3.66 -27.44
CA ILE A 457 16.16 -2.80 -27.43
C ILE A 457 17.13 -3.22 -28.55
N ILE A 458 17.38 -4.51 -28.72
CA ILE A 458 18.28 -5.04 -29.76
C ILE A 458 17.74 -4.76 -31.17
N TYR A 459 16.41 -4.89 -31.33
CA TYR A 459 15.76 -4.61 -32.61
C TYR A 459 15.70 -3.09 -32.91
N THR A 460 15.53 -2.26 -31.89
CA THR A 460 15.65 -0.79 -32.03
C THR A 460 17.06 -0.43 -32.50
N THR A 461 18.10 -0.99 -31.87
CA THR A 461 19.50 -0.80 -32.32
C THR A 461 19.68 -1.21 -33.76
N ALA A 462 19.09 -2.34 -34.18
CA ALA A 462 19.19 -2.81 -35.57
C ALA A 462 18.52 -1.84 -36.55
N LEU A 463 17.33 -1.34 -36.25
CA LEU A 463 16.63 -0.36 -37.09
C LEU A 463 17.44 0.96 -37.22
N GLU A 464 18.04 1.43 -36.15
CA GLU A 464 18.92 2.61 -36.15
C GLU A 464 20.21 2.38 -36.98
N GLU A 465 20.71 1.15 -37.05
CA GLU A 465 21.85 0.76 -37.86
C GLU A 465 21.52 0.49 -39.35
N GLY A 466 20.30 0.77 -39.79
CA GLY A 466 19.88 0.65 -41.18
C GLY A 466 19.27 -0.70 -41.57
N TYR A 467 19.02 -1.59 -40.60
CA TYR A 467 18.17 -2.75 -40.86
C TYR A 467 16.72 -2.34 -40.99
N THR A 468 15.92 -3.15 -41.66
CA THR A 468 14.47 -2.96 -41.79
C THR A 468 13.73 -4.16 -41.23
N ALA A 469 12.42 -4.04 -41.03
CA ALA A 469 11.59 -5.17 -40.61
C ALA A 469 11.64 -6.36 -41.61
N ALA A 470 11.93 -6.05 -42.89
CA ALA A 470 12.13 -7.06 -43.95
C ALA A 470 13.54 -7.64 -43.99
N SER A 471 14.54 -7.03 -43.37
CA SER A 471 15.91 -7.52 -43.38
C SER A 471 15.98 -8.97 -42.93
N MET A 472 16.69 -9.81 -43.71
CA MET A 472 16.79 -11.27 -43.51
C MET A 472 18.01 -11.59 -42.66
N VAL A 473 17.83 -12.35 -41.59
CA VAL A 473 18.89 -12.87 -40.71
C VAL A 473 18.79 -14.40 -40.70
N ASN A 474 19.92 -15.08 -40.74
CA ASN A 474 19.92 -16.54 -40.78
C ASN A 474 19.70 -17.12 -39.37
N ASP A 475 18.54 -17.71 -39.13
CA ASP A 475 18.22 -18.49 -37.93
C ASP A 475 18.85 -19.88 -38.05
N ALA A 476 20.13 -19.99 -37.69
CA ALA A 476 20.97 -21.18 -37.83
C ALA A 476 21.77 -21.48 -36.55
N PRO A 477 22.22 -22.70 -36.34
CA PRO A 477 23.07 -23.07 -35.22
C PRO A 477 24.32 -22.20 -35.11
N LEU A 478 24.67 -21.82 -33.88
CA LEU A 478 25.84 -21.01 -33.56
C LEU A 478 26.61 -21.66 -32.40
N ALA A 479 27.92 -21.70 -32.52
CA ALA A 479 28.81 -22.13 -31.45
C ALA A 479 29.90 -21.07 -31.27
N ILE A 480 29.96 -20.45 -30.06
CA ILE A 480 30.88 -19.35 -29.77
C ILE A 480 31.58 -19.65 -28.44
N PHE A 481 32.91 -19.48 -28.42
CA PHE A 481 33.61 -19.52 -27.14
C PHE A 481 33.19 -18.29 -26.30
N ASP A 482 32.65 -18.54 -25.11
CA ASP A 482 32.31 -17.51 -24.16
C ASP A 482 33.40 -17.42 -23.07
N PRO A 483 34.21 -16.35 -23.08
CA PRO A 483 35.28 -16.18 -22.10
C PRO A 483 34.81 -16.14 -20.67
N GLY A 484 33.61 -15.62 -20.42
CA GLY A 484 33.01 -15.50 -19.09
C GLY A 484 32.58 -16.86 -18.52
N LEU A 485 32.17 -17.78 -19.40
CA LEU A 485 31.80 -19.16 -19.02
C LEU A 485 32.95 -20.15 -19.14
N GLY A 486 34.06 -19.77 -19.77
CA GLY A 486 35.19 -20.66 -20.04
C GLY A 486 34.87 -21.87 -20.96
N ARG A 487 33.74 -21.80 -21.70
CA ARG A 487 33.26 -22.92 -22.55
C ARG A 487 32.59 -22.42 -23.82
N ILE A 488 32.40 -23.36 -24.76
CA ILE A 488 31.61 -23.07 -25.97
C ILE A 488 30.16 -22.96 -25.61
N TRP A 489 29.58 -21.76 -25.87
CA TRP A 489 28.15 -21.47 -25.75
C TRP A 489 27.44 -21.84 -27.07
N LYS A 490 26.40 -22.66 -26.96
CA LYS A 490 25.57 -23.13 -28.08
C LYS A 490 24.10 -22.73 -27.81
N PRO A 491 23.69 -21.49 -28.12
CA PRO A 491 22.31 -21.07 -27.94
C PRO A 491 21.36 -21.77 -28.90
N GLU A 492 20.12 -21.96 -28.47
CA GLU A 492 19.06 -22.56 -29.26
C GLU A 492 17.78 -21.68 -29.20
N ASN A 493 16.90 -21.83 -30.18
CA ASN A 493 15.54 -21.34 -30.07
C ASN A 493 14.76 -22.18 -29.05
N PHE A 494 13.72 -21.59 -28.44
CA PHE A 494 12.84 -22.28 -27.48
C PHE A 494 12.27 -23.59 -28.05
N THR A 495 11.94 -23.60 -29.34
CA THR A 495 11.45 -24.78 -30.07
C THR A 495 12.52 -25.83 -30.39
N ARG A 496 13.79 -25.56 -30.10
CA ARG A 496 14.96 -26.35 -30.50
C ARG A 496 15.08 -26.57 -32.03
N LYS A 497 14.37 -25.77 -32.83
CA LYS A 497 14.42 -25.80 -34.31
C LYS A 497 15.04 -24.52 -34.85
N PHE A 498 15.68 -24.61 -35.99
CA PHE A 498 16.24 -23.49 -36.74
C PHE A 498 15.43 -23.33 -38.04
N TYR A 499 15.20 -22.07 -38.43
CA TYR A 499 14.25 -21.75 -39.49
C TYR A 499 14.91 -21.15 -40.75
N GLY A 500 16.24 -21.03 -40.76
CA GLY A 500 16.99 -20.45 -41.89
C GLY A 500 16.75 -18.95 -42.05
N PRO A 501 16.74 -18.43 -43.26
CA PRO A 501 16.53 -17.00 -43.53
C PRO A 501 15.17 -16.52 -42.94
N THR A 502 15.27 -15.65 -41.95
CA THR A 502 14.10 -15.15 -41.15
C THR A 502 14.12 -13.61 -41.14
N SER A 503 13.00 -12.95 -41.49
CA SER A 503 12.93 -11.51 -41.40
C SER A 503 12.97 -11.02 -39.93
N LEU A 504 13.44 -9.78 -39.73
CA LEU A 504 13.44 -9.17 -38.37
C LEU A 504 12.05 -9.23 -37.79
N ARG A 505 11.00 -8.85 -38.55
CA ARG A 505 9.61 -8.93 -38.11
C ARG A 505 9.27 -10.30 -37.56
N LYS A 506 9.46 -11.37 -38.32
CA LYS A 506 9.21 -12.75 -37.88
C LYS A 506 10.09 -13.14 -36.68
N GLY A 507 11.33 -12.69 -36.67
CA GLY A 507 12.27 -12.91 -35.56
C GLY A 507 11.75 -12.35 -34.22
N LEU A 508 11.15 -11.14 -34.23
CA LEU A 508 10.56 -10.53 -33.05
C LEU A 508 9.21 -11.16 -32.71
N THR A 509 8.32 -11.34 -33.72
CA THR A 509 6.98 -11.92 -33.58
C THR A 509 7.00 -13.27 -32.89
N TYR A 510 7.86 -14.18 -33.36
CA TYR A 510 8.02 -15.53 -32.81
C TYR A 510 9.17 -15.65 -31.78
N SER A 511 9.74 -14.53 -31.38
CA SER A 511 10.79 -14.46 -30.36
C SER A 511 12.02 -15.34 -30.66
N ARG A 512 12.49 -15.40 -31.94
CA ARG A 512 13.64 -16.25 -32.37
C ARG A 512 14.92 -15.77 -31.67
N ASN A 513 15.59 -16.69 -30.96
CA ASN A 513 16.81 -16.38 -30.23
C ASN A 513 17.99 -16.12 -31.18
N MET A 514 18.13 -16.97 -32.18
CA MET A 514 19.25 -16.89 -33.08
C MET A 514 19.27 -15.61 -33.90
N VAL A 515 18.09 -15.09 -34.30
CA VAL A 515 17.97 -13.83 -35.00
C VAL A 515 18.49 -12.68 -34.14
N ALA A 516 18.05 -12.58 -32.86
CA ALA A 516 18.51 -11.53 -31.94
C ALA A 516 20.02 -11.59 -31.66
N ILE A 517 20.57 -12.80 -31.47
CA ILE A 517 22.01 -13.03 -31.25
C ILE A 517 22.84 -12.63 -32.48
N GLN A 518 22.42 -13.05 -33.68
CA GLN A 518 23.11 -12.68 -34.91
C GLN A 518 23.08 -11.17 -35.15
N LEU A 519 21.95 -10.51 -34.92
CA LEU A 519 21.85 -9.05 -34.99
C LEU A 519 22.88 -8.38 -34.07
N LEU A 520 22.89 -8.72 -32.78
CA LEU A 520 23.84 -8.14 -31.84
C LEU A 520 25.30 -8.45 -32.20
N LYS A 521 25.57 -9.64 -32.70
CA LYS A 521 26.90 -10.01 -33.18
C LYS A 521 27.36 -9.13 -34.34
N GLU A 522 26.49 -8.88 -35.33
CA GLU A 522 26.80 -8.07 -36.51
C GLU A 522 26.92 -6.59 -36.21
N MET A 523 26.08 -6.06 -35.35
CA MET A 523 26.09 -4.66 -34.93
C MET A 523 27.23 -4.34 -33.95
N GLY A 524 27.66 -5.32 -33.17
CA GLY A 524 28.56 -5.17 -32.04
C GLY A 524 27.84 -4.97 -30.71
N ILE A 525 28.35 -5.66 -29.66
CA ILE A 525 27.74 -5.66 -28.32
C ILE A 525 27.67 -4.23 -27.73
N ALA A 526 28.67 -3.39 -27.96
CA ALA A 526 28.75 -2.02 -27.44
C ALA A 526 27.55 -1.16 -27.88
N LYS A 527 27.05 -1.33 -29.11
CA LYS A 527 25.86 -0.60 -29.61
C LYS A 527 24.59 -1.02 -28.90
N GLY A 528 24.40 -2.33 -28.67
CA GLY A 528 23.29 -2.84 -27.88
C GLY A 528 23.29 -2.32 -26.44
N ILE A 529 24.47 -2.25 -25.81
CA ILE A 529 24.65 -1.65 -24.49
C ILE A 529 24.32 -0.15 -24.53
N ALA A 530 24.83 0.61 -25.51
CA ALA A 530 24.57 2.04 -25.64
C ALA A 530 23.05 2.33 -25.75
N THR A 531 22.33 1.54 -26.53
CA THR A 531 20.84 1.65 -26.60
C THR A 531 20.22 1.30 -25.26
N GLY A 532 20.65 0.23 -24.57
CA GLY A 532 20.16 -0.10 -23.23
C GLY A 532 20.34 1.03 -22.22
N LEU A 533 21.49 1.70 -22.22
CA LEU A 533 21.75 2.88 -21.36
C LEU A 533 20.79 4.03 -21.68
N ARG A 534 20.51 4.31 -22.96
CA ARG A 534 19.53 5.32 -23.37
C ARG A 534 18.12 4.99 -22.88
N PHE A 535 17.74 3.72 -22.81
CA PHE A 535 16.46 3.24 -22.25
C PHE A 535 16.43 3.25 -20.72
N GLY A 536 17.46 3.77 -20.05
CA GLY A 536 17.50 3.97 -18.61
C GLY A 536 17.97 2.77 -17.79
N PHE A 537 18.63 1.79 -18.41
CA PHE A 537 19.34 0.73 -17.69
C PHE A 537 20.69 1.24 -17.18
N ALA A 538 21.10 0.80 -16.00
CA ALA A 538 22.45 1.07 -15.52
C ALA A 538 23.47 0.11 -16.19
N LYS A 539 24.74 0.52 -16.25
CA LYS A 539 25.79 -0.26 -16.90
C LYS A 539 25.95 -1.66 -16.30
N GLU A 540 25.82 -1.76 -15.00
CA GLU A 540 25.94 -3.01 -14.23
C GLU A 540 24.82 -4.03 -14.56
N GLN A 541 23.72 -3.54 -15.12
CA GLN A 541 22.59 -4.37 -15.53
C GLN A 541 22.78 -4.99 -16.92
N LEU A 542 23.76 -4.51 -17.70
CA LEU A 542 23.97 -4.84 -19.09
C LEU A 542 25.29 -5.60 -19.27
N PRO A 543 25.27 -6.94 -19.21
CA PRO A 543 26.50 -7.74 -19.36
C PRO A 543 27.10 -7.57 -20.76
N TYR A 544 28.43 -7.49 -20.83
CA TYR A 544 29.16 -7.39 -22.10
C TYR A 544 29.34 -8.79 -22.72
N GLY A 545 28.28 -9.23 -23.40
CA GLY A 545 28.27 -10.55 -24.06
C GLY A 545 27.11 -10.69 -25.04
N LEU A 546 27.16 -11.65 -25.95
CA LEU A 546 26.09 -11.92 -26.92
C LEU A 546 24.80 -12.41 -26.23
N SER A 547 24.90 -12.96 -25.01
CA SER A 547 23.75 -13.32 -24.20
C SER A 547 22.84 -12.13 -23.84
N LEU A 548 23.38 -10.89 -23.93
CA LEU A 548 22.58 -9.66 -23.80
C LEU A 548 21.38 -9.63 -24.76
N ALA A 549 21.55 -10.18 -25.97
CA ALA A 549 20.46 -10.31 -26.96
C ALA A 549 19.26 -11.13 -26.45
N LEU A 550 19.50 -11.97 -25.46
CA LEU A 550 18.49 -12.82 -24.81
C LEU A 550 18.06 -12.26 -23.45
N GLY A 551 18.50 -11.05 -23.08
CA GLY A 551 18.17 -10.42 -21.81
C GLY A 551 18.79 -11.11 -20.59
N SER A 552 20.08 -11.46 -20.67
CA SER A 552 20.84 -12.07 -19.56
C SER A 552 21.20 -11.07 -18.45
N GLY A 553 20.93 -9.78 -18.62
CA GLY A 553 21.00 -8.76 -17.57
C GLY A 553 19.88 -8.91 -16.53
N TYR A 554 19.70 -7.89 -15.72
CA TYR A 554 18.60 -7.88 -14.74
C TYR A 554 17.81 -6.57 -14.78
N ALA A 555 16.52 -6.67 -14.45
CA ALA A 555 15.59 -5.55 -14.35
C ALA A 555 14.53 -5.80 -13.28
N SER A 556 13.92 -4.73 -12.77
CA SER A 556 12.67 -4.83 -12.03
C SER A 556 11.46 -4.65 -12.96
N PRO A 557 10.25 -5.09 -12.55
CA PRO A 557 9.02 -4.82 -13.30
C PRO A 557 8.79 -3.32 -13.58
N LEU A 558 9.11 -2.45 -12.64
CA LEU A 558 9.03 -0.99 -12.85
C LEU A 558 9.98 -0.51 -13.95
N GLN A 559 11.22 -1.01 -13.99
CA GLN A 559 12.17 -0.68 -15.06
C GLN A 559 11.68 -1.18 -16.41
N MET A 560 11.10 -2.38 -16.48
CA MET A 560 10.53 -2.90 -17.71
C MET A 560 9.33 -2.05 -18.18
N ALA A 561 8.43 -1.68 -17.27
CA ALA A 561 7.32 -0.77 -17.59
C ALA A 561 7.82 0.58 -18.11
N ARG A 562 8.85 1.18 -17.48
CA ARG A 562 9.50 2.41 -17.93
C ARG A 562 10.09 2.27 -19.35
N MET A 563 10.79 1.18 -19.61
CA MET A 563 11.37 0.87 -20.93
C MET A 563 10.27 0.77 -22.02
N TYR A 564 9.16 0.06 -21.72
CA TYR A 564 8.08 -0.10 -22.68
C TYR A 564 7.23 1.17 -22.86
N SER A 565 7.25 2.10 -21.89
CA SER A 565 6.62 3.41 -22.04
C SER A 565 7.21 4.20 -23.20
N VAL A 566 8.49 4.03 -23.51
CA VAL A 566 9.15 4.67 -24.67
C VAL A 566 8.47 4.30 -25.98
N PHE A 567 8.07 3.04 -26.14
CA PHE A 567 7.36 2.59 -27.35
C PHE A 567 5.92 3.07 -27.38
N ALA A 568 5.24 3.12 -26.23
CA ALA A 568 3.86 3.55 -26.11
C ALA A 568 3.64 5.04 -26.42
N ASN A 569 4.63 5.89 -26.07
CA ASN A 569 4.50 7.34 -26.05
C ASN A 569 5.21 8.07 -27.22
N GLY A 570 5.65 7.34 -28.24
CA GLY A 570 6.30 7.97 -29.41
C GLY A 570 7.80 8.21 -29.25
N GLY A 571 8.48 7.53 -28.34
CA GLY A 571 9.94 7.51 -28.23
C GLY A 571 10.52 8.33 -27.08
N PHE A 572 9.73 8.79 -26.14
CA PHE A 572 10.17 9.59 -24.99
C PHE A 572 10.47 8.72 -23.76
N LEU A 573 11.54 9.04 -23.04
CA LEU A 573 11.85 8.40 -21.78
C LEU A 573 11.30 9.22 -20.62
N VAL A 574 10.20 8.78 -20.01
CA VAL A 574 9.59 9.36 -18.82
C VAL A 574 10.10 8.69 -17.55
N ASP A 575 10.10 9.43 -16.44
CA ASP A 575 10.50 8.90 -15.15
C ASP A 575 9.27 8.48 -14.33
N PRO A 576 9.21 7.25 -13.80
CA PRO A 576 8.11 6.81 -12.96
C PRO A 576 8.04 7.59 -11.65
N TYR A 577 6.82 7.97 -11.22
CA TYR A 577 6.56 8.58 -9.92
C TYR A 577 5.23 8.11 -9.35
N PHE A 578 5.11 8.15 -8.02
CA PHE A 578 3.94 7.67 -7.29
C PHE A 578 3.34 8.69 -6.31
N ILE A 579 4.05 9.77 -6.01
CA ILE A 579 3.56 10.88 -5.19
C ILE A 579 3.18 12.02 -6.14
N GLU A 580 1.91 12.41 -6.11
CA GLU A 580 1.43 13.55 -6.87
C GLU A 580 1.68 14.86 -6.12
N ARG A 581 1.26 14.91 -4.83
CA ARG A 581 1.48 16.06 -3.96
C ARG A 581 1.53 15.65 -2.49
N VAL A 582 2.12 16.52 -1.68
CA VAL A 582 2.12 16.42 -0.22
C VAL A 582 1.55 17.71 0.35
N GLU A 583 0.60 17.58 1.26
CA GLU A 583 -0.04 18.68 1.97
C GLU A 583 0.30 18.61 3.46
N SER A 584 0.34 19.79 4.12
CA SER A 584 0.36 19.87 5.57
C SER A 584 -0.97 19.38 6.16
N HIS A 585 -1.04 19.24 7.48
CA HIS A 585 -2.28 18.95 8.20
C HIS A 585 -3.40 19.97 7.87
N GLU A 586 -3.03 21.24 7.71
CA GLU A 586 -3.94 22.36 7.43
C GLU A 586 -4.38 22.43 5.95
N GLY A 587 -3.85 21.56 5.09
CA GLY A 587 -4.19 21.52 3.66
C GLY A 587 -3.30 22.39 2.77
N THR A 588 -2.22 22.98 3.32
CA THR A 588 -1.25 23.73 2.49
C THR A 588 -0.38 22.76 1.70
N VAL A 589 -0.31 22.94 0.38
CA VAL A 589 0.56 22.15 -0.49
C VAL A 589 2.03 22.51 -0.21
N ILE A 590 2.81 21.54 0.29
CA ILE A 590 4.25 21.68 0.59
C ILE A 590 5.15 21.05 -0.47
N PHE A 591 4.60 20.18 -1.29
CA PHE A 591 5.27 19.56 -2.43
C PHE A 591 4.26 19.20 -3.51
N GLN A 592 4.62 19.48 -4.77
CA GLN A 592 3.85 19.11 -5.95
C GLN A 592 4.82 18.53 -6.98
N THR A 593 4.53 17.31 -7.48
CA THR A 593 5.31 16.71 -8.55
C THR A 593 5.04 17.45 -9.87
N ASN A 594 6.10 17.77 -10.59
CA ASN A 594 6.05 18.32 -11.94
C ASN A 594 6.81 17.36 -12.88
N PRO A 595 6.16 16.30 -13.40
CA PRO A 595 6.84 15.29 -14.18
C PRO A 595 7.23 15.78 -15.57
N LYS A 596 8.32 15.23 -16.12
CA LYS A 596 8.61 15.36 -17.54
C LYS A 596 7.58 14.59 -18.35
N THR A 597 7.07 15.18 -19.42
CA THR A 597 6.01 14.61 -20.24
C THR A 597 6.46 14.28 -21.66
N ALA A 598 5.87 13.25 -22.23
CA ALA A 598 6.06 12.86 -23.62
C ALA A 598 5.26 13.79 -24.55
N CYS A 599 5.92 14.84 -25.05
CA CYS A 599 5.33 15.84 -25.91
C CYS A 599 6.40 16.51 -26.79
N ASP A 600 6.04 17.01 -27.95
CA ASP A 600 6.99 17.60 -28.90
C ASP A 600 7.29 19.10 -28.64
N ALA A 601 6.45 19.78 -27.86
CA ALA A 601 6.58 21.23 -27.65
C ALA A 601 5.96 21.69 -26.32
N CYS A 602 6.24 21.01 -25.19
CA CYS A 602 5.80 21.45 -23.87
C CYS A 602 6.97 21.93 -23.02
N GLN A 603 6.66 22.70 -21.99
CA GLN A 603 7.66 23.33 -21.11
C GLN A 603 8.53 22.32 -20.36
N ASN A 604 7.97 21.15 -19.98
CA ASN A 604 8.67 20.09 -19.25
C ASN A 604 8.74 18.80 -20.07
N GLN A 605 9.39 18.89 -21.24
CA GLN A 605 9.51 17.79 -22.17
C GLN A 605 10.45 16.69 -21.66
N ALA A 606 10.02 15.42 -21.76
CA ALA A 606 10.89 14.26 -21.57
C ALA A 606 11.88 14.12 -22.75
N PRO A 607 13.07 13.55 -22.54
CA PRO A 607 14.00 13.32 -23.63
C PRO A 607 13.44 12.29 -24.62
N ARG A 608 13.41 12.63 -25.90
CA ARG A 608 13.11 11.67 -26.97
C ARG A 608 14.37 10.86 -27.25
N ILE A 609 14.32 9.56 -27.01
CA ILE A 609 15.49 8.67 -27.12
C ILE A 609 15.50 7.82 -28.38
N ILE A 610 14.34 7.69 -29.06
CA ILE A 610 14.22 7.07 -30.40
C ILE A 610 13.37 7.96 -31.28
N SER A 611 13.64 7.92 -32.61
CA SER A 611 12.87 8.72 -33.59
C SER A 611 11.43 8.23 -33.70
N PRO A 612 10.48 9.11 -34.14
CA PRO A 612 9.11 8.70 -34.38
C PRO A 612 9.00 7.53 -35.38
N GLY A 613 9.82 7.55 -36.42
CA GLY A 613 9.81 6.48 -37.44
C GLY A 613 10.28 5.15 -36.88
N ILE A 614 11.36 5.09 -36.11
CA ILE A 614 11.83 3.85 -35.45
C ILE A 614 10.76 3.38 -34.48
N ASN A 615 10.15 4.27 -33.69
CA ASN A 615 9.08 3.93 -32.75
C ASN A 615 7.89 3.30 -33.47
N TYR A 616 7.48 3.88 -34.60
CA TYR A 616 6.36 3.38 -35.42
C TYR A 616 6.63 1.97 -35.97
N VAL A 617 7.83 1.74 -36.54
CA VAL A 617 8.21 0.42 -37.05
C VAL A 617 8.25 -0.62 -35.94
N MET A 618 8.84 -0.27 -34.76
CA MET A 618 8.87 -1.16 -33.60
C MET A 618 7.46 -1.51 -33.10
N ASN A 619 6.57 -0.54 -33.01
CA ASN A 619 5.18 -0.76 -32.61
C ASN A 619 4.46 -1.71 -33.58
N SER A 620 4.62 -1.49 -34.90
CA SER A 620 4.07 -2.38 -35.92
C SER A 620 4.58 -3.84 -35.74
N MET A 621 5.87 -4.03 -35.43
CA MET A 621 6.43 -5.36 -35.18
C MET A 621 5.95 -5.97 -33.86
N MET A 622 5.77 -5.17 -32.78
CA MET A 622 5.25 -5.63 -31.49
C MET A 622 3.75 -5.88 -31.48
N GLN A 623 2.98 -5.23 -32.35
CA GLN A 623 1.57 -5.59 -32.60
C GLN A 623 1.46 -7.00 -33.18
N ASP A 624 2.38 -7.42 -34.07
CA ASP A 624 2.38 -8.77 -34.63
C ASP A 624 2.67 -9.84 -33.56
N VAL A 625 3.40 -9.52 -32.50
CA VAL A 625 3.58 -10.43 -31.36
C VAL A 625 2.23 -10.79 -30.73
N VAL A 626 1.31 -9.82 -30.67
CA VAL A 626 -0.07 -10.02 -30.18
C VAL A 626 -0.95 -10.64 -31.26
N LYS A 627 -0.91 -10.14 -32.47
CA LYS A 627 -1.82 -10.59 -33.56
C LYS A 627 -1.60 -12.05 -33.95
N MET A 628 -0.34 -12.49 -34.07
CA MET A 628 0.00 -13.80 -34.61
C MET A 628 1.22 -14.48 -33.95
N GLY A 629 1.78 -13.86 -32.91
CA GLY A 629 3.03 -14.29 -32.29
C GLY A 629 2.86 -15.01 -30.96
N THR A 630 3.75 -14.71 -30.03
CA THR A 630 3.83 -15.39 -28.73
C THR A 630 2.81 -14.88 -27.68
N ALA A 631 1.97 -13.87 -28.04
CA ALA A 631 0.99 -13.28 -27.15
C ALA A 631 -0.44 -13.25 -27.74
N THR A 632 -0.78 -14.23 -28.57
CA THR A 632 -2.08 -14.30 -29.28
C THR A 632 -3.28 -14.35 -28.36
N ASP A 633 -3.14 -14.84 -27.13
CA ASP A 633 -4.24 -14.89 -26.15
C ASP A 633 -4.78 -13.49 -25.80
N ALA A 634 -3.96 -12.43 -25.96
CA ALA A 634 -4.41 -11.04 -25.74
C ALA A 634 -5.46 -10.58 -26.79
N ASN A 635 -5.61 -11.27 -27.91
CA ASN A 635 -6.67 -10.97 -28.92
C ASN A 635 -8.08 -11.10 -28.33
N ILE A 636 -8.26 -11.80 -27.20
CA ILE A 636 -9.54 -11.88 -26.48
C ILE A 636 -10.06 -10.50 -26.03
N LEU A 637 -9.20 -9.48 -25.98
CA LEU A 637 -9.61 -8.10 -25.67
C LEU A 637 -10.29 -7.39 -26.86
N GLY A 638 -10.30 -8.00 -28.06
CA GLY A 638 -10.99 -7.47 -29.21
C GLY A 638 -10.43 -6.15 -29.78
N ARG A 639 -9.12 -5.85 -29.52
CA ARG A 639 -8.47 -4.59 -29.92
C ARG A 639 -7.30 -4.86 -30.86
N ASN A 640 -7.07 -3.93 -31.80
CA ASN A 640 -6.00 -4.02 -32.78
C ASN A 640 -4.80 -3.10 -32.49
N ASP A 641 -4.89 -2.28 -31.42
CA ASP A 641 -3.85 -1.35 -30.97
C ASP A 641 -2.96 -1.92 -29.86
N LEU A 642 -3.16 -3.18 -29.49
CA LEU A 642 -2.33 -3.85 -28.49
C LEU A 642 -0.96 -4.17 -29.05
N ALA A 643 0.10 -3.85 -28.31
CA ALA A 643 1.47 -4.20 -28.63
C ALA A 643 2.18 -4.72 -27.37
N GLY A 644 3.20 -5.58 -27.56
CA GLY A 644 3.94 -6.08 -26.41
C GLY A 644 4.93 -7.18 -26.75
N LYS A 645 5.55 -7.74 -25.71
CA LYS A 645 6.54 -8.80 -25.85
C LYS A 645 6.53 -9.73 -24.63
N THR A 646 6.48 -11.02 -24.87
CA THR A 646 6.73 -12.06 -23.87
C THR A 646 8.21 -12.13 -23.50
N GLY A 647 8.51 -12.35 -22.24
CA GLY A 647 9.82 -12.70 -21.73
C GLY A 647 9.77 -14.09 -21.08
N THR A 648 10.76 -14.91 -21.37
CA THR A 648 10.95 -16.20 -20.72
C THR A 648 12.45 -16.43 -20.63
N THR A 649 12.94 -16.76 -19.44
CA THR A 649 14.34 -17.07 -19.23
C THR A 649 14.63 -18.55 -19.49
N ASN A 650 15.92 -18.90 -19.60
CA ASN A 650 16.34 -20.28 -19.65
C ASN A 650 15.84 -21.05 -18.43
N ASP A 651 15.51 -22.33 -18.60
CA ASP A 651 14.90 -23.18 -17.58
C ASP A 651 13.55 -22.65 -17.04
N GLN A 652 12.96 -21.62 -17.70
CA GLN A 652 11.66 -21.04 -17.33
C GLN A 652 11.62 -20.58 -15.86
N ARG A 653 12.66 -19.86 -15.41
CA ARG A 653 12.74 -19.34 -14.03
C ARG A 653 11.98 -18.05 -13.85
N ASP A 654 11.85 -17.27 -14.93
CA ASP A 654 11.14 -16.00 -14.99
C ASP A 654 10.21 -15.99 -16.18
N ALA A 655 8.96 -15.68 -15.94
CA ALA A 655 7.94 -15.45 -16.94
C ALA A 655 7.50 -13.99 -16.92
N TRP A 656 7.55 -13.33 -18.08
CA TRP A 656 7.22 -11.91 -18.23
C TRP A 656 6.23 -11.69 -19.36
N PHE A 657 5.39 -10.69 -19.18
CA PHE A 657 4.74 -10.01 -20.27
C PHE A 657 4.79 -8.51 -20.08
N ASN A 658 5.25 -7.79 -21.09
CA ASN A 658 5.30 -6.34 -21.11
C ASN A 658 4.49 -5.89 -22.31
N GLY A 659 3.38 -5.24 -22.05
CA GLY A 659 2.45 -4.84 -23.12
C GLY A 659 1.88 -3.45 -22.87
N PHE A 660 1.38 -2.85 -23.96
CA PHE A 660 0.92 -1.48 -23.91
C PHE A 660 -0.12 -1.16 -25.00
N VAL A 661 -0.81 -0.08 -24.75
CA VAL A 661 -1.49 0.81 -25.72
C VAL A 661 -0.94 2.23 -25.48
N PRO A 662 -1.23 3.24 -26.32
CA PRO A 662 -0.71 4.59 -26.13
C PRO A 662 -1.05 5.26 -24.79
N THR A 663 -2.09 4.81 -24.09
CA THR A 663 -2.54 5.37 -22.81
C THR A 663 -2.09 4.58 -21.58
N HIS A 664 -1.74 3.29 -21.73
CA HIS A 664 -1.40 2.39 -20.62
C HIS A 664 -0.27 1.45 -21.01
N VAL A 665 0.70 1.36 -20.11
CA VAL A 665 1.75 0.34 -20.16
C VAL A 665 1.64 -0.52 -18.92
N ALA A 666 1.75 -1.84 -19.07
CA ALA A 666 1.86 -2.73 -17.91
C ALA A 666 2.93 -3.80 -18.10
N SER A 667 3.69 -4.04 -17.05
CA SER A 667 4.70 -5.10 -16.92
C SER A 667 4.26 -6.09 -15.85
N THR A 668 4.23 -7.36 -16.22
CA THR A 668 3.87 -8.48 -15.33
C THR A 668 5.01 -9.48 -15.26
N TRP A 669 5.26 -10.00 -14.08
CA TRP A 669 6.27 -10.99 -13.79
C TRP A 669 5.74 -12.10 -12.88
N VAL A 670 6.15 -13.35 -13.16
CA VAL A 670 5.90 -14.53 -12.32
C VAL A 670 7.20 -15.30 -12.17
N GLY A 671 7.53 -15.72 -10.95
CA GLY A 671 8.75 -16.47 -10.65
C GLY A 671 8.86 -16.85 -9.17
N PHE A 672 9.83 -17.68 -8.84
CA PHE A 672 10.17 -17.99 -7.45
C PHE A 672 11.28 -17.09 -6.93
N ASP A 673 11.22 -16.65 -5.68
CA ASP A 673 12.28 -15.85 -5.07
C ASP A 673 13.63 -16.57 -5.04
N ASN A 674 13.62 -17.88 -4.87
CA ASN A 674 14.80 -18.75 -4.85
C ASN A 674 15.27 -19.24 -6.23
N PHE A 675 14.79 -18.64 -7.31
CA PHE A 675 15.16 -18.95 -8.70
C PHE A 675 14.88 -20.40 -9.15
N LYS A 676 13.96 -21.11 -8.50
CA LYS A 676 13.48 -22.41 -9.00
C LYS A 676 12.86 -22.25 -10.40
N PRO A 677 12.98 -23.26 -11.30
CA PRO A 677 12.19 -23.29 -12.52
C PRO A 677 10.68 -23.29 -12.22
N LEU A 678 9.92 -22.54 -13.01
CA LEU A 678 8.45 -22.50 -12.93
C LEU A 678 7.82 -23.84 -13.37
N GLY A 679 8.48 -24.57 -14.22
CA GLY A 679 7.99 -25.83 -14.76
C GLY A 679 7.91 -25.83 -16.28
N HIS A 680 7.62 -27.00 -16.83
CA HIS A 680 7.59 -27.20 -18.27
C HIS A 680 6.42 -26.41 -18.90
N TYR A 681 6.70 -25.66 -19.97
CA TYR A 681 5.77 -24.76 -20.66
C TYR A 681 5.29 -23.52 -19.90
N GLU A 682 5.78 -23.24 -18.69
CA GLU A 682 5.48 -22.00 -17.97
C GLU A 682 6.25 -20.82 -18.56
N THR A 683 5.79 -20.38 -19.72
CA THR A 683 6.35 -19.24 -20.46
C THR A 683 5.71 -17.92 -20.04
N GLY A 684 6.26 -16.81 -20.51
CA GLY A 684 5.63 -15.49 -20.34
C GLY A 684 4.19 -15.43 -20.87
N GLY A 685 3.90 -16.16 -21.96
CA GLY A 685 2.54 -16.29 -22.50
C GLY A 685 1.60 -17.08 -21.59
N ALA A 686 2.09 -18.13 -20.93
CA ALA A 686 1.28 -19.00 -20.09
C ALA A 686 1.08 -18.48 -18.66
N ALA A 687 2.13 -17.89 -18.03
CA ALA A 687 2.11 -17.52 -16.63
C ALA A 687 1.87 -16.01 -16.40
N ALA A 688 2.44 -15.12 -17.23
CA ALA A 688 2.41 -13.67 -17.01
C ALA A 688 1.35 -12.93 -17.87
N LEU A 689 1.16 -13.34 -19.13
CA LEU A 689 0.20 -12.72 -20.04
C LEU A 689 -1.25 -12.73 -19.52
N PRO A 690 -1.78 -13.80 -18.88
CA PRO A 690 -3.14 -13.79 -18.35
C PRO A 690 -3.38 -12.68 -17.32
N MET A 691 -2.40 -12.38 -16.47
CA MET A 691 -2.44 -11.27 -15.50
C MET A 691 -2.59 -9.92 -16.23
N TRP A 692 -1.82 -9.70 -17.29
CA TRP A 692 -1.91 -8.50 -18.11
C TRP A 692 -3.27 -8.35 -18.79
N ILE A 693 -3.80 -9.44 -19.37
CA ILE A 693 -5.10 -9.45 -20.04
C ILE A 693 -6.23 -9.08 -19.06
N GLU A 694 -6.22 -9.69 -17.88
CA GLU A 694 -7.26 -9.43 -16.87
C GLU A 694 -7.27 -7.96 -16.43
N TYR A 695 -6.08 -7.39 -16.16
CA TYR A 695 -5.94 -5.98 -15.83
C TYR A 695 -6.40 -5.07 -16.99
N MET A 696 -5.91 -5.31 -18.19
CA MET A 696 -6.24 -4.46 -19.35
C MET A 696 -7.72 -4.47 -19.71
N ARG A 697 -8.45 -5.52 -19.38
CA ARG A 697 -9.91 -5.55 -19.54
C ARG A 697 -10.59 -4.42 -18.76
N THR A 698 -10.09 -4.11 -17.57
CA THR A 698 -10.56 -2.99 -16.74
C THR A 698 -9.99 -1.66 -17.24
N ALA A 699 -8.69 -1.59 -17.46
CA ALA A 699 -8.00 -0.36 -17.83
C ALA A 699 -8.44 0.21 -19.19
N LEU A 700 -8.88 -0.65 -20.11
CA LEU A 700 -9.26 -0.25 -21.47
C LEU A 700 -10.78 -0.20 -21.70
N LYS A 701 -11.60 -0.39 -20.66
CA LYS A 701 -13.05 -0.46 -20.77
C LYS A 701 -13.65 0.76 -21.49
N ASP A 702 -13.19 1.95 -21.10
CA ASP A 702 -13.68 3.22 -21.62
C ASP A 702 -12.62 3.96 -22.48
N THR A 703 -11.53 3.24 -22.85
CA THR A 703 -10.44 3.80 -23.66
C THR A 703 -10.69 3.53 -25.14
N PRO A 704 -10.80 4.57 -25.99
CA PRO A 704 -10.91 4.41 -27.42
C PRO A 704 -9.75 3.61 -28.01
N ILE A 705 -10.01 2.86 -29.09
CA ILE A 705 -8.96 2.17 -29.85
C ILE A 705 -8.12 3.23 -30.55
N ALA A 706 -6.80 3.20 -30.29
CA ALA A 706 -5.89 4.15 -30.88
C ALA A 706 -5.59 3.82 -32.35
N THR A 707 -5.50 4.85 -33.18
CA THR A 707 -5.02 4.73 -34.54
C THR A 707 -3.56 5.14 -34.60
N PHE A 708 -2.70 4.23 -35.06
CA PHE A 708 -1.29 4.54 -35.30
C PHE A 708 -1.11 5.00 -36.73
N ASN A 709 -0.91 6.30 -36.92
CA ASN A 709 -0.59 6.86 -38.25
C ASN A 709 0.93 6.87 -38.44
N PRO A 710 1.44 6.51 -39.64
CA PRO A 710 2.85 6.60 -39.93
C PRO A 710 3.28 8.08 -39.90
N PRO A 711 4.36 8.40 -39.16
CA PRO A 711 4.90 9.75 -39.18
C PRO A 711 5.56 10.08 -40.52
N ASP A 712 5.81 11.38 -40.78
CA ASP A 712 6.33 11.87 -42.08
C ASP A 712 7.69 11.29 -42.48
N ASP A 713 8.45 10.82 -41.50
CA ASP A 713 9.78 10.18 -41.70
C ASP A 713 9.67 8.68 -42.02
N VAL A 714 8.47 8.14 -42.24
CA VAL A 714 8.22 6.73 -42.59
C VAL A 714 7.58 6.61 -43.97
N TYR A 715 7.98 5.62 -44.72
CA TYR A 715 7.38 5.26 -46.01
C TYR A 715 7.29 3.73 -46.16
N MET A 716 6.40 3.29 -47.04
CA MET A 716 6.27 1.89 -47.40
C MET A 716 7.29 1.50 -48.46
N LYS A 717 8.05 0.42 -48.21
CA LYS A 717 8.93 -0.22 -49.23
C LYS A 717 8.54 -1.69 -49.32
N GLY A 718 7.86 -2.04 -50.40
CA GLY A 718 7.22 -3.36 -50.51
C GLY A 718 6.08 -3.47 -49.49
N THR A 719 6.14 -4.47 -48.59
CA THR A 719 5.15 -4.71 -47.54
C THR A 719 5.55 -4.17 -46.17
N GLU A 720 6.68 -3.46 -46.09
CA GLU A 720 7.24 -3.04 -44.80
C GLU A 720 7.41 -1.53 -44.70
N TYR A 721 7.25 -1.02 -43.47
CA TYR A 721 7.56 0.38 -43.14
C TYR A 721 9.05 0.58 -42.96
N VAL A 722 9.58 1.64 -43.53
CA VAL A 722 11.00 2.00 -43.50
C VAL A 722 11.16 3.47 -43.14
N GLN A 723 12.13 3.79 -42.28
CA GLN A 723 12.44 5.18 -41.94
C GLN A 723 13.24 5.85 -43.06
N LYS A 724 12.90 7.11 -43.40
CA LYS A 724 13.65 7.95 -44.32
C LYS A 724 15.00 8.35 -43.71
N GLY A 725 15.99 8.55 -44.58
CA GLY A 725 17.31 9.05 -44.18
C GLY A 725 18.25 8.02 -43.54
N VAL A 726 17.79 6.80 -43.32
CA VAL A 726 18.65 5.71 -42.84
C VAL A 726 19.24 4.97 -44.02
N ALA A 727 20.57 4.84 -44.08
CA ALA A 727 21.24 4.05 -45.11
C ALA A 727 20.90 2.56 -44.93
N LEU A 728 20.16 1.99 -45.90
CA LEU A 728 19.69 0.62 -45.80
C LEU A 728 20.85 -0.36 -45.99
N LYS A 729 21.00 -1.26 -45.05
CA LYS A 729 21.95 -2.40 -45.20
C LYS A 729 21.35 -3.52 -46.04
N ASN A 730 21.97 -3.80 -47.14
CA ASN A 730 21.67 -4.99 -47.97
C ASN A 730 22.34 -6.20 -47.33
N LEU A 731 21.57 -7.01 -46.60
CA LEU A 731 22.02 -8.32 -46.14
C LEU A 731 21.79 -9.33 -47.29
N SER A 732 22.85 -9.75 -47.91
CA SER A 732 22.79 -10.91 -48.80
C SER A 732 22.78 -12.18 -47.95
N PRO A 733 21.76 -13.05 -48.04
CA PRO A 733 21.50 -14.10 -47.05
C PRO A 733 22.49 -15.26 -47.01
N ILE A 734 23.47 -15.40 -47.91
CA ILE A 734 24.09 -16.69 -48.14
C ILE A 734 25.64 -16.72 -48.34
N SER A 735 26.35 -15.58 -48.42
CA SER A 735 27.77 -15.65 -48.82
C SER A 735 28.79 -15.71 -47.66
N SER A 736 28.45 -15.28 -46.44
CA SER A 736 29.45 -15.17 -45.35
C SER A 736 29.67 -16.47 -44.56
N ALA A 737 28.63 -17.30 -44.37
CA ALA A 737 28.71 -18.48 -43.52
C ALA A 737 29.62 -19.60 -44.15
N LYS A 738 29.57 -19.75 -45.45
CA LYS A 738 30.45 -20.73 -46.12
C LYS A 738 31.93 -20.30 -46.18
N LYS A 739 32.19 -18.97 -46.32
CA LYS A 739 33.56 -18.43 -46.34
C LYS A 739 34.18 -18.44 -44.93
N SER A 740 33.46 -18.00 -43.90
CA SER A 740 34.00 -17.96 -42.53
C SER A 740 34.21 -19.34 -41.91
N ALA A 741 33.31 -20.31 -42.17
CA ALA A 741 33.50 -21.69 -41.73
C ALA A 741 34.69 -22.37 -42.45
N ALA A 742 34.86 -22.15 -43.76
CA ALA A 742 35.99 -22.65 -44.51
C ALA A 742 37.33 -21.98 -44.11
N GLU A 743 37.32 -20.70 -43.81
CA GLU A 743 38.51 -19.97 -43.30
C GLU A 743 38.86 -20.34 -41.86
N ALA A 744 37.87 -20.49 -40.97
CA ALA A 744 38.07 -20.96 -39.61
C ALA A 744 38.59 -22.41 -39.58
N THR A 745 38.07 -23.28 -40.43
CA THR A 745 38.54 -24.64 -40.57
C THR A 745 39.95 -24.70 -41.16
N LYS A 746 40.26 -23.85 -42.16
CA LYS A 746 41.63 -23.73 -42.71
C LYS A 746 42.63 -23.16 -41.70
N LYS A 747 42.21 -22.24 -40.84
CA LYS A 747 43.05 -21.66 -39.78
C LYS A 747 43.31 -22.67 -38.65
N LEU A 748 42.34 -23.46 -38.26
CA LEU A 748 42.47 -24.56 -37.28
C LEU A 748 43.36 -25.68 -37.76
N ILE A 749 43.32 -26.01 -39.07
CA ILE A 749 44.15 -27.04 -39.67
C ILE A 749 45.60 -26.55 -39.83
N LYS A 750 45.83 -25.24 -39.97
CA LYS A 750 47.18 -24.65 -40.07
C LYS A 750 47.89 -24.45 -38.73
N GLU A 751 47.14 -24.35 -37.60
CA GLU A 751 47.69 -24.02 -36.28
C GLU A 751 47.90 -25.22 -35.33
N LYS A 752 47.61 -26.46 -35.76
CA LYS A 752 47.96 -27.68 -35.00
C LYS A 752 48.52 -28.73 -35.92
N PRO A 753 49.80 -29.08 -35.80
CA PRO A 753 50.35 -30.33 -36.40
C PRO A 753 49.63 -31.53 -35.76
N MET A 754 49.42 -32.57 -36.60
CA MET A 754 48.63 -33.78 -36.29
C MET A 754 49.27 -34.74 -35.24
N GLU A 755 50.25 -34.25 -34.45
CA GLU A 755 50.99 -35.09 -33.46
C GLU A 755 50.50 -34.93 -32.00
N ALA A 756 49.39 -34.25 -31.76
CA ALA A 756 48.86 -34.06 -30.39
C ALA A 756 47.49 -34.71 -30.17
N LEU A 757 47.16 -35.79 -30.86
CA LEU A 757 45.88 -36.51 -30.70
C LEU A 757 46.14 -38.03 -30.55
N PHE A 758 47.13 -38.43 -29.71
CA PHE A 758 47.19 -39.79 -29.14
C PHE A 758 47.56 -39.70 -27.64
#